data_f28f36b317ffa6e5b56c1c49787ca07d
#
_entry.id   f28f36b317ffa6e5b56c1c49787ca07d
#
_cell.length_a   1.000
_cell.length_b   1.000
_cell.length_c   1.000
_cell.angle_alpha   90.00
_cell.angle_beta   90.00
_cell.angle_gamma   90.00
#
_symmetry.space_group_name_H-M   'P 1'
#
loop_
_entity.id
_entity.type
_entity.pdbx_description
1 polymer ?
#
loop_
_entity_poly.entity_id
_entity_poly.type
_entity_poly.pdbx_seq_one_letter_code
_entity_poly.pdbx_strand_id
1 'polypeptide(L)'
;MKTRVLLFVCLSVFITSFVWVEEDFIKVLTEKFGRYTKQHQQVKVHLFFNQDKYSPGDTAFYKAHFLTDALQLLPGKQILNLEIYNKDGKIVQHQSFSVRDGVGANQIILSKSIAPGIYLFVAYSDWMKNFSTDLFYRKQIIITGQKQISSSPTAAATSITFYPEGGKLIEGVSNKVVARSSGAKQVQVLDNNGQILSEFLLDDQGLGSFLITPESNKSYYAKITGQAQQYRLPTAVSDGLALQLTPSLNSEPLKLVIASPSKSDLRDQDLFFVMIAQSHVRFSVPMRLGSTEAHQLLLPKKNLPDGVTQLYILNGKGIVLAERLVFVKTPSEIKIAVSTDKAAYHPRETVVVEVVVNDELGNPVETELTVSVLNNKLFRDHNSTSISEELLLTSDFYKSDDSFEFDHSKASWPSSLDNYLITQKWNRFQWSDVLATSNSNMKYGFRNTLSVEGIALDVNTGRPVPDSTLINVFLQDQMMGYEVYTQRDGQFDLPFLFDFWGDDRLFYLMEKRKKEISNSNLIINRDTLNIPTGFSYTEETGIDSYGDFKFKKALIDGSYGFYASASQQNITGLVNPNAVFEEEMFGADVSINLEEFVIFPTMEELIREVIPSLLHRKVSGKSIVRVMLSDASVITTGDPLYVIDGVMTKNSTYFLSLKPSEILTVKIVKNINKLQRFGAMGKNGVVLVQTKKPDSENLTKLSNIIQVKGLSKPFEFRSPDYSVKSNTRIPDFRSTLYWNTSLKTDSRGKVSFSFYASDDIGPLEVKLEGITSKGNPFSAESKVEVVFERFKN
;
A
#
# COMPACT_ATOMS: atom_id res chain seq x y z
N MET A 1 19.51 69.75 -23.85
CA MET A 1 20.21 68.54 -23.40
C MET A 1 19.59 67.93 -22.11
N LYS A 2 19.11 68.74 -21.15
CA LYS A 2 18.57 68.20 -19.89
C LYS A 2 17.25 67.42 -20.05
N THR A 3 16.39 67.79 -21.00
CA THR A 3 15.10 67.16 -21.23
C THR A 3 15.21 65.77 -21.94
N ARG A 4 16.19 65.57 -22.81
CA ARG A 4 16.46 64.32 -23.47
C ARG A 4 17.10 63.26 -22.57
N VAL A 5 17.88 63.64 -21.60
CA VAL A 5 18.49 62.77 -20.58
C VAL A 5 17.42 62.26 -19.63
N LEU A 6 16.43 63.11 -19.26
CA LEU A 6 15.33 62.72 -18.38
C LEU A 6 14.41 61.64 -19.03
N LEU A 7 14.18 61.83 -20.37
CA LEU A 7 13.36 60.87 -21.14
C LEU A 7 14.06 59.49 -21.28
N PHE A 8 15.39 59.49 -21.40
CA PHE A 8 16.17 58.24 -21.50
C PHE A 8 16.28 57.54 -20.17
N VAL A 9 16.38 58.29 -19.06
CA VAL A 9 16.40 57.70 -17.68
C VAL A 9 15.00 57.18 -17.35
N CYS A 10 13.91 57.83 -17.71
CA CYS A 10 12.56 57.31 -17.53
C CYS A 10 12.29 56.08 -18.36
N LEU A 11 12.81 56.05 -19.63
CA LEU A 11 12.64 54.87 -20.50
C LEU A 11 13.46 53.68 -20.00
N SER A 12 14.67 53.87 -19.46
CA SER A 12 15.48 52.82 -18.90
C SER A 12 14.93 52.30 -17.54
N VAL A 13 14.31 53.16 -16.73
CA VAL A 13 13.62 52.76 -15.49
C VAL A 13 12.35 51.99 -15.81
N PHE A 14 11.63 52.37 -16.90
CA PHE A 14 10.45 51.60 -17.33
C PHE A 14 10.82 50.20 -17.87
N ILE A 15 11.90 50.05 -18.62
CA ILE A 15 12.37 48.76 -19.13
C ILE A 15 12.89 47.88 -17.99
N THR A 16 13.58 48.44 -17.02
CA THR A 16 14.07 47.68 -15.86
C THR A 16 12.95 47.29 -14.91
N SER A 17 11.92 48.11 -14.77
CA SER A 17 10.74 47.73 -13.91
C SER A 17 9.91 46.63 -14.54
N PHE A 18 9.84 46.50 -15.84
CA PHE A 18 9.12 45.41 -16.53
C PHE A 18 9.86 44.07 -16.42
N VAL A 19 11.19 44.08 -16.51
CA VAL A 19 12.00 42.85 -16.29
C VAL A 19 11.94 42.36 -14.85
N TRP A 20 11.84 43.27 -13.89
CA TRP A 20 11.76 42.88 -12.45
C TRP A 20 10.44 42.21 -12.07
N VAL A 21 9.33 42.55 -12.70
CA VAL A 21 8.02 41.93 -12.38
C VAL A 21 7.94 40.50 -12.90
N GLU A 22 8.56 40.17 -14.03
CA GLU A 22 8.57 38.83 -14.60
C GLU A 22 9.45 37.85 -13.84
N GLU A 23 10.65 38.29 -13.40
CA GLU A 23 11.52 37.45 -12.55
C GLU A 23 10.90 37.20 -11.16
N ASP A 24 10.15 38.17 -10.64
CA ASP A 24 9.54 38.06 -9.31
C ASP A 24 8.44 36.96 -9.27
N PHE A 25 7.60 36.86 -10.32
CA PHE A 25 6.55 35.82 -10.35
C PHE A 25 7.11 34.40 -10.39
N ILE A 26 8.08 34.11 -11.24
CA ILE A 26 8.73 32.78 -11.33
C ILE A 26 9.43 32.42 -10.03
N LYS A 27 10.13 33.39 -9.41
CA LYS A 27 10.78 33.21 -8.12
C LYS A 27 9.77 32.86 -7.03
N VAL A 28 8.71 33.67 -6.90
CA VAL A 28 7.63 33.45 -5.93
C VAL A 28 6.94 32.11 -6.15
N LEU A 29 6.65 31.76 -7.40
CA LEU A 29 6.03 30.47 -7.76
C LEU A 29 6.94 29.29 -7.36
N THR A 30 8.23 29.36 -7.67
CA THR A 30 9.21 28.33 -7.36
C THR A 30 9.40 28.18 -5.83
N GLU A 31 9.48 29.29 -5.11
CA GLU A 31 9.57 29.28 -3.64
C GLU A 31 8.31 28.70 -2.98
N LYS A 32 7.12 29.10 -3.44
CA LYS A 32 5.84 28.57 -2.95
C LYS A 32 5.72 27.07 -3.26
N PHE A 33 6.05 26.64 -4.46
CA PHE A 33 6.02 25.23 -4.83
C PHE A 33 7.00 24.41 -4.00
N GLY A 34 8.22 24.88 -3.81
CA GLY A 34 9.21 24.22 -2.97
C GLY A 34 8.81 24.14 -1.48
N ARG A 35 8.08 25.16 -0.96
CA ARG A 35 7.49 25.10 0.39
C ARG A 35 6.36 24.09 0.45
N TYR A 36 5.47 24.12 -0.52
CA TYR A 36 4.34 23.20 -0.62
C TYR A 36 4.82 21.74 -0.65
N THR A 37 5.76 21.39 -1.52
CA THR A 37 6.27 20.02 -1.66
C THR A 37 7.02 19.52 -0.43
N LYS A 38 7.66 20.39 0.35
CA LYS A 38 8.25 20.04 1.64
C LYS A 38 7.19 19.72 2.71
N GLN A 39 6.08 20.45 2.72
CA GLN A 39 4.98 20.23 3.66
C GLN A 39 4.12 19.03 3.25
N HIS A 40 3.96 18.80 1.95
CA HIS A 40 3.14 17.77 1.32
C HIS A 40 4.03 16.74 0.61
N GLN A 41 5.01 16.21 1.35
CA GLN A 41 5.98 15.27 0.79
C GLN A 41 5.26 14.08 0.14
N GLN A 42 5.38 13.96 -1.17
CA GLN A 42 4.83 12.84 -1.92
C GLN A 42 5.71 11.60 -1.74
N VAL A 43 5.06 10.46 -1.55
CA VAL A 43 5.73 9.17 -1.36
C VAL A 43 5.07 8.12 -2.25
N LYS A 44 5.83 7.07 -2.56
CA LYS A 44 5.38 5.92 -3.36
C LYS A 44 5.66 4.63 -2.59
N VAL A 45 4.75 3.68 -2.72
CA VAL A 45 4.93 2.30 -2.24
C VAL A 45 4.96 1.40 -3.46
N HIS A 46 5.88 0.44 -3.47
CA HIS A 46 5.92 -0.65 -4.44
C HIS A 46 6.05 -1.98 -3.70
N LEU A 47 5.29 -3.00 -4.13
CA LEU A 47 5.40 -4.36 -3.61
C LEU A 47 5.72 -5.33 -4.76
N PHE A 48 6.80 -6.03 -4.63
CA PHE A 48 7.14 -7.17 -5.48
C PHE A 48 6.71 -8.47 -4.80
N PHE A 49 5.79 -9.21 -5.40
CA PHE A 49 5.31 -10.50 -4.89
C PHE A 49 6.05 -11.65 -5.54
N ASN A 50 6.19 -12.76 -4.77
CA ASN A 50 6.84 -13.96 -5.30
C ASN A 50 6.08 -14.58 -6.48
N GLN A 51 4.77 -14.38 -6.61
CA GLN A 51 3.92 -14.84 -7.73
C GLN A 51 2.66 -13.98 -7.81
N ASP A 52 1.86 -14.15 -8.88
CA ASP A 52 0.67 -13.33 -9.15
C ASP A 52 -0.66 -14.10 -8.98
N LYS A 53 -0.60 -15.43 -8.86
CA LYS A 53 -1.75 -16.30 -8.61
C LYS A 53 -1.52 -17.13 -7.37
N TYR A 54 -2.54 -17.27 -6.53
CA TYR A 54 -2.49 -18.03 -5.28
C TYR A 54 -3.75 -18.88 -5.12
N SER A 55 -3.72 -19.80 -4.15
CA SER A 55 -4.87 -20.54 -3.67
C SER A 55 -5.18 -20.21 -2.20
N PRO A 56 -6.39 -20.48 -1.72
CA PRO A 56 -6.69 -20.32 -0.30
C PRO A 56 -5.70 -21.09 0.59
N GLY A 57 -5.14 -20.42 1.58
CA GLY A 57 -4.11 -20.97 2.46
C GLY A 57 -2.66 -20.82 1.96
N ASP A 58 -2.44 -20.31 0.76
CA ASP A 58 -1.08 -20.02 0.27
C ASP A 58 -0.47 -18.83 1.00
N THR A 59 0.86 -18.77 0.97
CA THR A 59 1.63 -17.65 1.48
C THR A 59 2.12 -16.80 0.32
N ALA A 60 1.69 -15.53 0.30
CA ALA A 60 2.21 -14.54 -0.62
C ALA A 60 3.38 -13.81 0.06
N PHE A 61 4.60 -14.08 -0.40
CA PHE A 61 5.80 -13.37 0.00
C PHE A 61 5.92 -12.08 -0.80
N TYR A 62 6.42 -11.02 -0.17
CA TYR A 62 6.64 -9.76 -0.87
C TYR A 62 7.82 -8.96 -0.30
N LYS A 63 8.44 -8.19 -1.18
CA LYS A 63 9.40 -7.14 -0.87
C LYS A 63 8.70 -5.81 -1.04
N ALA A 64 8.86 -4.92 -0.07
CA ALA A 64 8.31 -3.58 -0.11
C ALA A 64 9.41 -2.54 -0.29
N HIS A 65 9.16 -1.56 -1.18
CA HIS A 65 9.93 -0.34 -1.29
C HIS A 65 9.04 0.85 -0.93
N PHE A 66 9.53 1.71 -0.05
CA PHE A 66 8.87 2.94 0.35
C PHE A 66 9.79 4.12 -0.01
N LEU A 67 9.34 4.94 -0.92
CA LEU A 67 10.15 5.88 -1.67
C LEU A 67 9.57 7.28 -1.57
N THR A 68 10.43 8.28 -1.69
CA THR A 68 10.02 9.64 -2.03
C THR A 68 9.56 9.70 -3.49
N ASP A 69 8.93 10.79 -3.90
CA ASP A 69 8.57 11.03 -5.31
C ASP A 69 9.80 11.06 -6.24
N ALA A 70 10.96 11.43 -5.71
CA ALA A 70 12.24 11.37 -6.41
C ALA A 70 12.88 9.97 -6.44
N LEU A 71 12.12 8.93 -6.10
CA LEU A 71 12.53 7.53 -6.06
C LEU A 71 13.71 7.24 -5.12
N GLN A 72 13.93 8.08 -4.12
CA GLN A 72 14.90 7.82 -3.05
C GLN A 72 14.22 7.04 -1.93
N LEU A 73 14.91 6.02 -1.42
CA LEU A 73 14.42 5.23 -0.28
C LEU A 73 14.17 6.16 0.93
N LEU A 74 12.99 6.04 1.55
CA LEU A 74 12.65 6.87 2.68
C LEU A 74 13.41 6.40 3.93
N PRO A 75 14.21 7.27 4.58
CA PRO A 75 15.02 6.86 5.72
C PRO A 75 14.20 6.59 6.97
N GLY A 76 14.78 5.83 7.87
CA GLY A 76 14.20 5.47 9.16
C GLY A 76 13.17 4.37 9.06
N LYS A 77 12.53 4.09 10.21
CA LYS A 77 11.47 3.08 10.30
C LYS A 77 10.11 3.70 9.97
N GLN A 78 9.31 3.00 9.18
CA GLN A 78 7.93 3.36 8.84
C GLN A 78 7.02 2.14 8.94
N ILE A 79 5.75 2.37 9.25
CA ILE A 79 4.71 1.35 9.23
C ILE A 79 3.89 1.50 7.96
N LEU A 80 3.73 0.40 7.24
CA LEU A 80 2.88 0.26 6.07
C LEU A 80 1.73 -0.69 6.37
N ASN A 81 0.61 -0.46 5.72
CA ASN A 81 -0.57 -1.30 5.75
C ASN A 81 -0.71 -2.02 4.42
N LEU A 82 -1.09 -3.31 4.46
CA LEU A 82 -1.51 -4.10 3.31
C LEU A 82 -2.93 -4.59 3.55
N GLU A 83 -3.84 -4.22 2.66
CA GLU A 83 -5.24 -4.61 2.69
C GLU A 83 -5.61 -5.38 1.43
N ILE A 84 -6.44 -6.41 1.60
CA ILE A 84 -6.98 -7.21 0.50
C ILE A 84 -8.46 -6.92 0.38
N TYR A 85 -8.87 -6.40 -0.78
CA TYR A 85 -10.26 -6.08 -1.10
C TYR A 85 -10.85 -7.11 -2.05
N ASN A 86 -12.10 -7.50 -1.81
CA ASN A 86 -12.87 -8.28 -2.79
C ASN A 86 -13.48 -7.34 -3.85
N LYS A 87 -14.14 -7.92 -4.86
CA LYS A 87 -14.82 -7.20 -5.94
C LYS A 87 -15.91 -6.21 -5.47
N ASP A 88 -16.47 -6.42 -4.28
CA ASP A 88 -17.51 -5.58 -3.70
C ASP A 88 -16.92 -4.41 -2.87
N GLY A 89 -15.62 -4.22 -2.88
CA GLY A 89 -14.93 -3.19 -2.10
C GLY A 89 -14.80 -3.48 -0.61
N LYS A 90 -15.04 -4.71 -0.20
CA LYS A 90 -14.93 -5.11 1.21
C LYS A 90 -13.54 -5.63 1.52
N ILE A 91 -12.94 -5.14 2.60
CA ILE A 91 -11.69 -5.68 3.13
C ILE A 91 -11.94 -7.09 3.66
N VAL A 92 -11.21 -8.06 3.11
CA VAL A 92 -11.27 -9.47 3.54
C VAL A 92 -10.08 -9.85 4.43
N GLN A 93 -8.96 -9.15 4.28
CA GLN A 93 -7.77 -9.36 5.10
C GLN A 93 -6.96 -8.07 5.20
N HIS A 94 -6.31 -7.84 6.34
CA HIS A 94 -5.48 -6.68 6.62
C HIS A 94 -4.29 -7.11 7.45
N GLN A 95 -3.12 -6.51 7.19
CA GLN A 95 -1.95 -6.57 8.07
C GLN A 95 -1.15 -5.29 8.01
N SER A 96 -0.46 -4.98 9.13
CA SER A 96 0.54 -3.92 9.21
C SER A 96 1.93 -4.54 9.28
N PHE A 97 2.90 -3.91 8.63
CA PHE A 97 4.29 -4.36 8.63
C PHE A 97 5.25 -3.17 8.63
N SER A 98 6.46 -3.39 9.08
CA SER A 98 7.47 -2.33 9.13
C SER A 98 8.41 -2.39 7.94
N VAL A 99 8.79 -1.21 7.44
CA VAL A 99 9.94 -1.01 6.55
C VAL A 99 10.99 -0.19 7.28
N ARG A 100 12.26 -0.43 6.99
CA ARG A 100 13.39 0.34 7.55
C ARG A 100 14.25 0.85 6.40
N ASP A 101 14.56 2.14 6.45
CA ASP A 101 15.34 2.81 5.41
C ASP A 101 14.76 2.55 4.01
N GLY A 102 13.42 2.61 3.93
CA GLY A 102 12.65 2.44 2.72
C GLY A 102 12.48 1.01 2.22
N VAL A 103 12.95 0.00 2.94
CA VAL A 103 12.91 -1.40 2.48
C VAL A 103 12.34 -2.32 3.56
N GLY A 104 11.51 -3.27 3.14
CA GLY A 104 10.97 -4.30 4.02
C GLY A 104 10.64 -5.57 3.25
N ALA A 105 10.75 -6.72 3.92
CA ALA A 105 10.32 -8.00 3.39
C ALA A 105 9.34 -8.65 4.35
N ASN A 106 8.26 -9.19 3.82
CA ASN A 106 7.24 -9.83 4.64
C ASN A 106 6.44 -10.84 3.81
N GLN A 107 5.43 -11.44 4.41
CA GLN A 107 4.48 -12.32 3.75
C GLN A 107 3.08 -12.12 4.32
N ILE A 108 2.07 -12.52 3.54
CA ILE A 108 0.71 -12.66 4.01
C ILE A 108 0.22 -14.08 3.74
N ILE A 109 -0.28 -14.75 4.77
CA ILE A 109 -0.91 -16.05 4.65
C ILE A 109 -2.37 -15.81 4.29
N LEU A 110 -2.78 -16.23 3.11
CA LEU A 110 -4.15 -16.09 2.65
C LEU A 110 -5.07 -16.99 3.46
N SER A 111 -6.21 -16.46 3.90
CA SER A 111 -7.18 -17.24 4.65
C SER A 111 -7.62 -18.48 3.87
N LYS A 112 -7.71 -19.63 4.54
CA LYS A 112 -8.25 -20.86 3.96
C LYS A 112 -9.74 -20.72 3.56
N SER A 113 -10.43 -19.75 4.13
CA SER A 113 -11.84 -19.44 3.83
C SER A 113 -12.02 -18.37 2.75
N ILE A 114 -10.94 -17.81 2.21
CA ILE A 114 -11.05 -16.83 1.11
C ILE A 114 -11.62 -17.51 -0.13
N ALA A 115 -12.63 -16.92 -0.73
CA ALA A 115 -13.24 -17.50 -1.91
C ALA A 115 -12.34 -17.32 -3.15
N PRO A 116 -12.36 -18.24 -4.12
CA PRO A 116 -11.74 -18.00 -5.42
C PRO A 116 -12.32 -16.76 -6.10
N GLY A 117 -11.44 -15.95 -6.71
CA GLY A 117 -11.82 -14.70 -7.35
C GLY A 117 -10.64 -13.77 -7.54
N ILE A 118 -10.93 -12.57 -8.03
CA ILE A 118 -9.95 -11.50 -8.17
C ILE A 118 -10.03 -10.60 -6.95
N TYR A 119 -8.88 -10.27 -6.44
CA TYR A 119 -8.70 -9.44 -5.26
C TYR A 119 -7.77 -8.28 -5.56
N LEU A 120 -8.06 -7.13 -4.98
CA LEU A 120 -7.19 -5.96 -5.05
C LEU A 120 -6.34 -5.90 -3.77
N PHE A 121 -5.02 -6.00 -3.94
CA PHE A 121 -4.06 -5.79 -2.87
C PHE A 121 -3.65 -4.33 -2.88
N VAL A 122 -3.86 -3.64 -1.76
CA VAL A 122 -3.62 -2.21 -1.61
C VAL A 122 -2.62 -1.99 -0.49
N ALA A 123 -1.53 -1.26 -0.77
CA ALA A 123 -0.55 -0.91 0.26
C ALA A 123 -0.34 0.61 0.35
N TYR A 124 -0.23 1.09 1.59
CA TYR A 124 -0.10 2.51 1.89
C TYR A 124 0.50 2.74 3.28
N SER A 125 1.01 3.94 3.54
CA SER A 125 1.32 4.44 4.89
C SER A 125 0.20 5.37 5.38
N ASP A 126 0.12 5.61 6.69
CA ASP A 126 -0.86 6.57 7.23
C ASP A 126 -0.65 7.97 6.65
N TRP A 127 0.58 8.39 6.43
CA TRP A 127 0.87 9.67 5.76
C TRP A 127 0.17 9.81 4.40
N MET A 128 0.07 8.74 3.63
CA MET A 128 -0.57 8.76 2.31
C MET A 128 -2.08 9.04 2.38
N LYS A 129 -2.73 8.81 3.51
CA LYS A 129 -4.16 9.12 3.72
C LYS A 129 -4.48 10.62 3.65
N ASN A 130 -3.48 11.50 3.70
CA ASN A 130 -3.66 12.93 3.49
C ASN A 130 -3.91 13.29 2.02
N PHE A 131 -3.73 12.35 1.09
CA PHE A 131 -3.82 12.54 -0.35
C PHE A 131 -4.89 11.62 -0.97
N SER A 132 -5.03 11.68 -2.31
CA SER A 132 -5.94 10.77 -3.00
C SER A 132 -5.52 9.30 -2.79
N THR A 133 -6.51 8.46 -2.53
CA THR A 133 -6.30 7.00 -2.47
C THR A 133 -5.81 6.42 -3.79
N ASP A 134 -5.94 7.15 -4.91
CA ASP A 134 -5.42 6.75 -6.22
C ASP A 134 -3.90 6.59 -6.24
N LEU A 135 -3.21 7.26 -5.32
CA LEU A 135 -1.76 7.19 -5.16
C LEU A 135 -1.27 5.99 -4.34
N PHE A 136 -2.18 5.18 -3.82
CA PHE A 136 -1.82 3.96 -3.10
C PHE A 136 -1.35 2.89 -4.08
N TYR A 137 -0.39 2.08 -3.64
CA TYR A 137 -0.03 0.87 -4.39
C TYR A 137 -1.24 -0.03 -4.56
N ARG A 138 -1.44 -0.56 -5.78
CA ARG A 138 -2.54 -1.48 -6.10
C ARG A 138 -2.05 -2.57 -7.02
N LYS A 139 -2.40 -3.81 -6.70
CA LYS A 139 -2.15 -4.96 -7.57
C LYS A 139 -3.36 -5.88 -7.54
N GLN A 140 -3.84 -6.27 -8.71
CA GLN A 140 -4.82 -7.34 -8.83
C GLN A 140 -4.11 -8.68 -8.70
N ILE A 141 -4.64 -9.54 -7.84
CA ILE A 141 -4.13 -10.89 -7.59
C ILE A 141 -5.29 -11.88 -7.72
N ILE A 142 -5.01 -12.98 -8.41
CA ILE A 142 -5.99 -14.03 -8.64
C ILE A 142 -5.88 -15.08 -7.54
N ILE A 143 -6.97 -15.35 -6.84
CA ILE A 143 -7.13 -16.48 -5.93
C ILE A 143 -7.87 -17.58 -6.65
N THR A 144 -7.19 -18.66 -6.97
CA THR A 144 -7.73 -19.77 -7.78
C THR A 144 -8.41 -20.82 -6.92
N GLY A 145 -9.29 -21.63 -7.53
CA GLY A 145 -10.01 -22.72 -6.85
C GLY A 145 -10.47 -23.80 -7.83
N GLN A 146 -11.11 -24.84 -7.30
CA GLN A 146 -11.58 -25.99 -8.11
C GLN A 146 -12.72 -25.66 -9.10
N LYS A 147 -13.41 -24.52 -8.92
CA LYS A 147 -14.46 -24.07 -9.84
C LYS A 147 -13.89 -23.00 -10.78
N GLN A 148 -14.17 -23.16 -12.08
CA GLN A 148 -13.98 -22.08 -13.04
C GLN A 148 -14.69 -20.83 -12.51
N ILE A 149 -13.99 -19.71 -12.51
CA ILE A 149 -14.59 -18.41 -12.25
C ILE A 149 -15.37 -18.07 -13.52
N SER A 150 -16.67 -18.41 -13.56
CA SER A 150 -17.53 -17.97 -14.64
C SER A 150 -18.08 -16.59 -14.32
N SER A 151 -17.48 -15.55 -14.85
CA SER A 151 -18.12 -14.28 -15.05
C SER A 151 -18.45 -14.17 -16.53
N SER A 152 -19.70 -14.00 -16.87
CA SER A 152 -20.06 -13.62 -18.24
C SER A 152 -19.61 -12.18 -18.42
N PRO A 153 -18.78 -11.85 -19.43
CA PRO A 153 -18.49 -10.47 -19.74
C PRO A 153 -19.81 -9.80 -20.12
N THR A 154 -20.28 -8.91 -19.27
CA THR A 154 -21.30 -7.97 -19.68
C THR A 154 -20.64 -7.12 -20.75
N ALA A 155 -21.01 -7.30 -22.01
CA ALA A 155 -20.52 -6.49 -23.10
C ALA A 155 -20.79 -5.03 -22.73
N ALA A 156 -19.76 -4.32 -22.30
CA ALA A 156 -19.86 -2.91 -22.01
C ALA A 156 -20.29 -2.21 -23.30
N ALA A 157 -21.29 -1.35 -23.21
CA ALA A 157 -21.73 -0.57 -24.36
C ALA A 157 -20.52 0.20 -24.89
N THR A 158 -20.23 0.02 -26.19
CA THR A 158 -19.12 0.72 -26.84
C THR A 158 -19.31 2.23 -26.71
N SER A 159 -18.38 2.92 -26.08
CA SER A 159 -18.38 4.37 -25.89
C SER A 159 -17.08 4.96 -26.40
N ILE A 160 -17.11 6.24 -26.78
CA ILE A 160 -15.90 7.00 -27.14
C ILE A 160 -15.80 8.24 -26.26
N THR A 161 -14.63 8.48 -25.71
CA THR A 161 -14.28 9.70 -24.97
C THR A 161 -13.15 10.42 -25.71
N PHE A 162 -13.17 11.78 -25.68
CA PHE A 162 -12.22 12.62 -26.40
C PHE A 162 -11.43 13.49 -25.45
N TYR A 163 -10.13 13.59 -25.69
CA TYR A 163 -9.17 14.32 -24.88
C TYR A 163 -8.34 15.25 -25.77
N PRO A 164 -8.69 16.55 -25.83
CA PRO A 164 -7.85 17.54 -26.53
C PRO A 164 -6.51 17.72 -25.82
N GLU A 165 -5.42 17.75 -26.57
CA GLU A 165 -4.10 18.02 -26.02
C GLU A 165 -4.02 19.46 -25.47
N GLY A 166 -3.60 19.62 -24.23
CA GLY A 166 -3.66 20.88 -23.48
C GLY A 166 -4.95 21.11 -22.71
N GLY A 167 -5.91 20.16 -22.78
CA GLY A 167 -7.13 20.11 -21.99
C GLY A 167 -8.37 20.76 -22.61
N LYS A 168 -8.22 21.61 -23.62
CA LYS A 168 -9.34 22.30 -24.31
C LYS A 168 -9.21 22.20 -25.82
N LEU A 169 -10.36 22.16 -26.51
CA LEU A 169 -10.46 22.27 -27.94
C LEU A 169 -10.57 23.77 -28.33
N ILE A 170 -9.63 24.30 -29.11
CA ILE A 170 -9.49 25.73 -29.39
C ILE A 170 -9.88 26.04 -30.83
N GLU A 171 -10.77 27.01 -31.03
CA GLU A 171 -11.21 27.46 -32.36
C GLU A 171 -10.08 28.10 -33.18
N GLY A 172 -10.10 27.91 -34.48
CA GLY A 172 -9.23 28.59 -35.45
C GLY A 172 -7.78 28.15 -35.46
N VAL A 173 -7.38 27.20 -34.60
CA VAL A 173 -6.03 26.61 -34.56
C VAL A 173 -6.08 25.10 -34.65
N SER A 174 -5.00 24.48 -35.08
CA SER A 174 -4.88 23.02 -35.16
C SER A 174 -4.77 22.44 -33.74
N ASN A 175 -5.65 21.48 -33.40
CA ASN A 175 -5.66 20.76 -32.15
C ASN A 175 -5.41 19.27 -32.40
N LYS A 176 -4.56 18.63 -31.60
CA LYS A 176 -4.50 17.17 -31.49
C LYS A 176 -5.54 16.70 -30.48
N VAL A 177 -6.36 15.74 -30.89
CA VAL A 177 -7.38 15.13 -30.01
C VAL A 177 -7.15 13.65 -29.97
N VAL A 178 -7.08 13.09 -28.76
CA VAL A 178 -7.05 11.63 -28.54
C VAL A 178 -8.46 11.14 -28.33
N ALA A 179 -8.83 10.06 -29.00
CA ALA A 179 -10.04 9.29 -28.77
C ALA A 179 -9.69 8.01 -28.02
N ARG A 180 -10.49 7.66 -27.02
CA ARG A 180 -10.41 6.39 -26.28
C ARG A 180 -11.72 5.65 -26.36
N SER A 181 -11.69 4.38 -26.74
CA SER A 181 -12.87 3.53 -26.83
C SER A 181 -12.55 2.08 -26.53
N SER A 182 -13.47 1.40 -25.86
CA SER A 182 -13.44 -0.05 -25.70
C SER A 182 -14.18 -0.70 -26.90
N GLY A 183 -13.49 -1.59 -27.62
CA GLY A 183 -14.09 -2.41 -28.69
C GLY A 183 -14.27 -1.75 -30.07
N ALA A 184 -13.96 -0.45 -30.27
CA ALA A 184 -13.89 0.17 -31.59
C ALA A 184 -12.51 -0.04 -32.19
N LYS A 185 -12.41 -0.19 -33.52
CA LYS A 185 -11.14 -0.30 -34.25
C LYS A 185 -10.90 0.91 -35.15
N GLN A 186 -11.94 1.53 -35.71
CA GLN A 186 -11.86 2.62 -36.66
C GLN A 186 -12.93 3.66 -36.37
N VAL A 187 -12.55 4.94 -36.41
CA VAL A 187 -13.40 6.07 -36.05
C VAL A 187 -13.32 7.12 -37.15
N GLN A 188 -14.49 7.65 -37.49
CA GLN A 188 -14.65 8.78 -38.43
C GLN A 188 -15.07 10.02 -37.66
N VAL A 189 -14.45 11.17 -37.95
CA VAL A 189 -14.82 12.49 -37.43
C VAL A 189 -15.61 13.23 -38.46
N LEU A 190 -16.74 13.80 -38.11
CA LEU A 190 -17.69 14.46 -38.98
C LEU A 190 -17.98 15.89 -38.48
N ASP A 191 -18.31 16.75 -39.41
CA ASP A 191 -18.92 18.04 -39.10
C ASP A 191 -20.46 17.91 -38.87
N ASN A 192 -21.11 19.04 -38.59
CA ASN A 192 -22.56 19.11 -38.41
C ASN A 192 -23.38 18.77 -39.66
N ASN A 193 -22.79 18.77 -40.87
CA ASN A 193 -23.45 18.39 -42.14
C ASN A 193 -23.22 16.90 -42.47
N GLY A 194 -22.49 16.13 -41.63
CA GLY A 194 -22.16 14.76 -41.89
C GLY A 194 -20.97 14.53 -42.82
N GLN A 195 -20.22 15.58 -43.16
CA GLN A 195 -19.00 15.47 -43.96
C GLN A 195 -17.87 14.87 -43.10
N ILE A 196 -17.20 13.85 -43.62
CA ILE A 196 -16.05 13.23 -42.98
C ILE A 196 -14.85 14.18 -43.07
N LEU A 197 -14.32 14.60 -41.93
CA LEU A 197 -13.15 15.45 -41.81
C LEU A 197 -11.86 14.67 -41.61
N SER A 198 -11.95 13.55 -40.89
CA SER A 198 -10.82 12.69 -40.58
C SER A 198 -11.29 11.27 -40.33
N GLU A 199 -10.41 10.31 -40.61
CA GLU A 199 -10.62 8.88 -40.28
C GLU A 199 -9.32 8.31 -39.71
N PHE A 200 -9.39 7.57 -38.63
CA PHE A 200 -8.22 7.02 -37.95
C PHE A 200 -8.51 5.69 -37.26
N LEU A 201 -7.45 4.95 -37.03
CA LEU A 201 -7.49 3.65 -36.32
C LEU A 201 -7.20 3.84 -34.83
N LEU A 202 -7.84 3.02 -34.02
CA LEU A 202 -7.48 2.84 -32.62
C LEU A 202 -6.50 1.67 -32.52
N ASP A 203 -5.53 1.78 -31.63
CA ASP A 203 -4.58 0.72 -31.31
C ASP A 203 -5.24 -0.38 -30.44
N ASP A 204 -4.45 -1.39 -30.06
CA ASP A 204 -4.94 -2.50 -29.23
C ASP A 204 -5.40 -2.06 -27.82
N GLN A 205 -4.98 -0.85 -27.40
CA GLN A 205 -5.39 -0.21 -26.13
C GLN A 205 -6.65 0.66 -26.31
N GLY A 206 -7.23 0.69 -27.49
CA GLY A 206 -8.38 1.51 -27.82
C GLY A 206 -8.07 3.00 -27.92
N LEU A 207 -6.83 3.38 -28.17
CA LEU A 207 -6.35 4.77 -28.27
C LEU A 207 -6.03 5.12 -29.72
N GLY A 208 -6.45 6.29 -30.14
CA GLY A 208 -6.07 6.86 -31.44
C GLY A 208 -6.14 8.36 -31.40
N SER A 209 -5.49 9.06 -32.34
CA SER A 209 -5.47 10.50 -32.34
C SER A 209 -5.68 11.06 -33.76
N PHE A 210 -6.22 12.28 -33.85
CA PHE A 210 -6.45 13.03 -35.07
C PHE A 210 -6.19 14.51 -34.84
N LEU A 211 -6.00 15.24 -35.96
CA LEU A 211 -5.89 16.68 -35.92
C LEU A 211 -7.21 17.29 -36.40
N ILE A 212 -7.62 18.39 -35.78
CA ILE A 212 -8.79 19.17 -36.18
C ILE A 212 -8.55 20.66 -35.92
N THR A 213 -9.04 21.50 -36.86
CA THR A 213 -9.11 22.96 -36.70
C THR A 213 -10.57 23.36 -36.61
N PRO A 214 -11.11 23.52 -35.40
CA PRO A 214 -12.52 23.85 -35.23
C PRO A 214 -12.84 25.25 -35.72
N GLU A 215 -13.94 25.39 -36.41
CA GLU A 215 -14.48 26.69 -36.81
C GLU A 215 -15.49 27.19 -35.78
N SER A 216 -15.62 28.50 -35.64
CA SER A 216 -16.58 29.12 -34.72
C SER A 216 -18.01 28.66 -35.01
N ASN A 217 -18.74 28.37 -33.92
CA ASN A 217 -20.14 27.94 -33.97
C ASN A 217 -20.42 26.61 -34.68
N LYS A 218 -19.41 25.78 -34.95
CA LYS A 218 -19.59 24.44 -35.48
C LYS A 218 -19.50 23.40 -34.37
N SER A 219 -20.32 22.34 -34.47
CA SER A 219 -20.25 21.16 -33.66
C SER A 219 -19.64 20.00 -34.45
N TYR A 220 -18.89 19.15 -33.78
CA TYR A 220 -18.21 18.02 -34.40
C TYR A 220 -18.62 16.74 -33.72
N TYR A 221 -18.67 15.67 -34.49
CA TYR A 221 -19.12 14.36 -34.04
C TYR A 221 -18.12 13.27 -34.45
N ALA A 222 -18.09 12.19 -33.71
CA ALA A 222 -17.38 11.00 -34.15
C ALA A 222 -18.35 9.83 -34.29
N LYS A 223 -18.04 8.92 -35.21
CA LYS A 223 -18.80 7.74 -35.51
C LYS A 223 -17.88 6.54 -35.61
N ILE A 224 -18.23 5.45 -34.95
CA ILE A 224 -17.51 4.19 -35.10
C ILE A 224 -17.92 3.58 -36.44
N THR A 225 -16.95 3.16 -37.23
CA THR A 225 -17.20 2.55 -38.55
C THR A 225 -18.11 1.33 -38.38
N GLY A 226 -19.21 1.30 -39.14
CA GLY A 226 -20.23 0.28 -39.07
C GLY A 226 -21.31 0.47 -38.02
N GLN A 227 -21.27 1.55 -37.22
CA GLN A 227 -22.31 1.88 -36.22
C GLN A 227 -23.05 3.16 -36.64
N ALA A 228 -24.33 3.25 -36.26
CA ALA A 228 -25.14 4.42 -36.55
C ALA A 228 -24.98 5.55 -35.52
N GLN A 229 -24.57 5.18 -34.31
CA GLN A 229 -24.45 6.12 -33.19
C GLN A 229 -23.36 7.16 -33.44
N GLN A 230 -23.66 8.42 -33.11
CA GLN A 230 -22.71 9.52 -33.13
C GLN A 230 -22.38 9.96 -31.70
N TYR A 231 -21.14 10.30 -31.49
CA TYR A 231 -20.60 10.81 -30.24
C TYR A 231 -20.12 12.24 -30.44
N ARG A 232 -20.59 13.16 -29.60
CA ARG A 232 -20.22 14.57 -29.73
C ARG A 232 -18.80 14.82 -29.21
N LEU A 233 -17.97 15.53 -29.94
CA LEU A 233 -16.70 16.04 -29.50
C LEU A 233 -16.89 17.15 -28.44
N PRO A 234 -15.86 17.45 -27.61
CA PRO A 234 -15.87 18.60 -26.71
C PRO A 234 -16.20 19.89 -27.50
N THR A 235 -16.92 20.81 -26.88
CA THR A 235 -17.22 22.10 -27.47
C THR A 235 -15.93 22.90 -27.58
N ALA A 236 -15.66 23.41 -28.78
CA ALA A 236 -14.53 24.29 -28.98
C ALA A 236 -14.77 25.64 -28.30
N VAL A 237 -13.70 26.27 -27.81
CA VAL A 237 -13.71 27.57 -27.16
C VAL A 237 -12.94 28.57 -28.00
N SER A 238 -13.42 29.83 -28.05
CA SER A 238 -12.86 30.87 -28.86
C SER A 238 -11.55 31.47 -28.31
N ASP A 239 -11.24 31.21 -27.02
CA ASP A 239 -10.01 31.70 -26.36
C ASP A 239 -9.33 30.59 -25.57
N GLY A 240 -8.00 30.53 -25.70
CA GLY A 240 -7.19 29.52 -25.04
C GLY A 240 -5.92 29.13 -25.76
N LEU A 241 -5.29 28.06 -25.32
CA LEU A 241 -4.05 27.54 -25.88
C LEU A 241 -4.24 26.11 -26.37
N ALA A 242 -3.89 25.84 -27.60
CA ALA A 242 -3.73 24.50 -28.14
C ALA A 242 -2.26 24.08 -28.01
N LEU A 243 -2.03 22.90 -27.49
CA LEU A 243 -0.69 22.31 -27.38
C LEU A 243 -0.55 21.16 -28.38
N GLN A 244 0.66 21.01 -28.95
CA GLN A 244 1.05 19.85 -29.73
C GLN A 244 2.48 19.47 -29.37
N LEU A 245 2.65 18.35 -28.70
CA LEU A 245 3.95 17.80 -28.37
C LEU A 245 4.33 16.73 -29.40
N THR A 246 5.55 16.80 -29.93
CA THR A 246 6.12 15.71 -30.71
C THR A 246 6.84 14.77 -29.73
N PRO A 247 6.34 13.54 -29.54
CA PRO A 247 6.97 12.59 -28.64
C PRO A 247 8.32 12.14 -29.18
N SER A 248 9.31 12.02 -28.31
CA SER A 248 10.63 11.50 -28.64
C SER A 248 11.14 10.70 -27.46
N LEU A 249 11.50 9.44 -27.67
CA LEU A 249 12.11 8.58 -26.66
C LEU A 249 13.64 8.54 -26.72
N ASN A 250 14.21 9.09 -27.78
CA ASN A 250 15.66 9.23 -27.95
C ASN A 250 16.19 10.49 -27.25
N SER A 251 17.49 10.79 -27.41
CA SER A 251 18.15 11.96 -26.79
C SER A 251 17.75 13.32 -27.37
N GLU A 252 16.92 13.35 -28.42
CA GLU A 252 16.48 14.60 -29.00
C GLU A 252 15.60 15.43 -28.05
N PRO A 253 15.66 16.77 -28.13
CA PRO A 253 14.82 17.64 -27.34
C PRO A 253 13.33 17.42 -27.67
N LEU A 254 12.46 17.58 -26.64
CA LEU A 254 11.03 17.58 -26.86
C LEU A 254 10.61 18.85 -27.61
N LYS A 255 9.83 18.69 -28.66
CA LYS A 255 9.30 19.81 -29.44
C LYS A 255 7.86 20.06 -29.02
N LEU A 256 7.61 21.21 -28.37
CA LEU A 256 6.28 21.65 -27.97
C LEU A 256 5.88 22.83 -28.83
N VAL A 257 4.75 22.73 -29.53
CA VAL A 257 4.12 23.83 -30.28
C VAL A 257 2.94 24.35 -29.48
N ILE A 258 2.88 25.63 -29.25
CA ILE A 258 1.82 26.35 -28.52
C ILE A 258 1.15 27.28 -29.50
N ALA A 259 -0.15 27.12 -29.75
CA ALA A 259 -0.92 27.94 -30.67
C ALA A 259 -2.12 28.59 -29.95
N SER A 260 -2.46 29.79 -30.37
CA SER A 260 -3.61 30.54 -29.86
C SER A 260 -4.33 31.25 -30.99
N PRO A 261 -5.66 31.44 -30.96
CA PRO A 261 -6.39 32.19 -31.96
C PRO A 261 -5.83 33.62 -32.17
N SER A 262 -5.89 34.14 -33.36
CA SER A 262 -5.36 35.48 -33.70
C SER A 262 -6.00 36.62 -32.89
N LYS A 263 -7.23 36.42 -32.40
CA LYS A 263 -8.00 37.37 -31.60
C LYS A 263 -8.00 37.04 -30.09
N SER A 264 -7.13 36.14 -29.65
CA SER A 264 -7.07 35.72 -28.23
C SER A 264 -6.51 36.85 -27.37
N ASP A 265 -7.17 37.08 -26.23
CA ASP A 265 -6.70 38.03 -25.20
C ASP A 265 -5.41 37.56 -24.52
N LEU A 266 -5.05 36.30 -24.66
CA LEU A 266 -3.82 35.72 -24.09
C LEU A 266 -2.55 36.17 -24.81
N ARG A 267 -2.66 36.75 -26.03
CA ARG A 267 -1.51 37.14 -26.85
C ARG A 267 -0.68 38.24 -26.22
N ASP A 268 -1.35 39.20 -25.56
CA ASP A 268 -0.74 40.37 -24.93
C ASP A 268 -0.46 40.17 -23.45
N GLN A 269 -0.80 38.99 -22.89
CA GLN A 269 -0.55 38.64 -21.49
C GLN A 269 0.84 38.05 -21.30
N ASP A 270 1.38 38.27 -20.07
CA ASP A 270 2.55 37.54 -19.59
C ASP A 270 2.13 36.13 -19.23
N LEU A 271 2.69 35.16 -19.92
CA LEU A 271 2.50 33.74 -19.67
C LEU A 271 3.78 33.13 -19.12
N PHE A 272 3.65 32.06 -18.41
CA PHE A 272 4.76 31.36 -17.76
C PHE A 272 4.70 29.88 -18.08
N PHE A 273 5.71 29.42 -18.83
CA PHE A 273 5.91 28.00 -19.03
C PHE A 273 6.64 27.41 -17.82
N VAL A 274 6.12 26.35 -17.25
CA VAL A 274 6.68 25.68 -16.07
C VAL A 274 6.74 24.17 -16.33
N MET A 275 7.89 23.59 -16.06
CA MET A 275 8.12 22.15 -16.14
C MET A 275 8.42 21.58 -14.76
N ILE A 276 7.67 20.56 -14.36
CA ILE A 276 7.79 19.90 -13.06
C ILE A 276 8.05 18.43 -13.26
N ALA A 277 9.04 17.91 -12.55
CA ALA A 277 9.29 16.48 -12.47
C ALA A 277 9.75 16.12 -11.05
N GLN A 278 9.24 15.01 -10.50
CA GLN A 278 9.58 14.52 -9.17
C GLN A 278 9.46 15.61 -8.10
N SER A 279 8.32 16.29 -8.07
CA SER A 279 8.01 17.39 -7.12
C SER A 279 8.99 18.56 -7.11
N HIS A 280 9.70 18.79 -8.20
CA HIS A 280 10.61 19.93 -8.37
C HIS A 280 10.33 20.70 -9.66
N VAL A 281 10.36 22.03 -9.60
CA VAL A 281 10.41 22.87 -10.78
C VAL A 281 11.76 22.67 -11.43
N ARG A 282 11.79 22.08 -12.63
CA ARG A 282 13.01 21.75 -13.39
C ARG A 282 13.37 22.87 -14.37
N PHE A 283 12.36 23.55 -14.89
CA PHE A 283 12.53 24.63 -15.83
C PHE A 283 11.32 25.58 -15.75
N SER A 284 11.56 26.85 -15.85
CA SER A 284 10.52 27.85 -15.96
C SER A 284 11.01 29.05 -16.75
N VAL A 285 10.15 29.62 -17.61
CA VAL A 285 10.49 30.77 -18.45
C VAL A 285 9.23 31.60 -18.70
N PRO A 286 9.36 32.96 -18.65
CA PRO A 286 8.29 33.84 -19.10
C PRO A 286 8.18 33.78 -20.61
N MET A 287 6.96 33.92 -21.14
CA MET A 287 6.70 33.94 -22.56
C MET A 287 5.55 34.90 -22.93
N ARG A 288 5.57 35.44 -24.11
CA ARG A 288 4.46 36.20 -24.75
C ARG A 288 4.21 35.65 -26.14
N LEU A 289 2.96 35.49 -26.50
CA LEU A 289 2.60 34.93 -27.82
C LEU A 289 2.73 36.00 -28.91
N GLY A 290 2.43 37.27 -28.61
CA GLY A 290 2.50 38.37 -29.60
C GLY A 290 1.67 38.09 -30.84
N SER A 291 2.15 38.50 -32.00
CA SER A 291 1.45 38.35 -33.31
C SER A 291 1.68 36.98 -33.97
N THR A 292 2.55 36.14 -33.45
CA THR A 292 2.90 34.84 -34.06
C THR A 292 1.78 33.83 -33.88
N GLU A 293 1.36 33.09 -34.89
CA GLU A 293 0.26 32.13 -34.82
C GLU A 293 0.61 30.93 -33.90
N ALA A 294 1.86 30.53 -33.92
CA ALA A 294 2.34 29.42 -33.09
C ALA A 294 3.78 29.65 -32.61
N HIS A 295 4.03 29.29 -31.39
CA HIS A 295 5.36 29.30 -30.75
C HIS A 295 5.89 27.88 -30.58
N GLN A 296 7.17 27.70 -30.91
CA GLN A 296 7.85 26.42 -30.72
C GLN A 296 8.86 26.54 -29.60
N LEU A 297 8.73 25.65 -28.62
CA LEU A 297 9.71 25.44 -27.56
C LEU A 297 10.45 24.10 -27.79
N LEU A 298 11.78 24.16 -27.69
CA LEU A 298 12.65 22.99 -27.66
C LEU A 298 13.10 22.76 -26.24
N LEU A 299 12.64 21.66 -25.61
CA LEU A 299 12.85 21.37 -24.23
C LEU A 299 13.94 20.28 -24.07
N PRO A 300 15.11 20.64 -23.54
CA PRO A 300 16.21 19.67 -23.38
C PRO A 300 15.88 18.62 -22.33
N LYS A 301 16.09 17.35 -22.65
CA LYS A 301 15.86 16.22 -21.70
C LYS A 301 17.04 15.98 -20.77
N LYS A 302 18.23 16.47 -21.09
CA LYS A 302 19.51 16.10 -20.45
C LYS A 302 19.50 16.18 -18.91
N ASN A 303 18.68 17.05 -18.33
CA ASN A 303 18.63 17.26 -16.87
C ASN A 303 17.27 16.87 -16.27
N LEU A 304 16.43 16.19 -17.04
CA LEU A 304 15.16 15.69 -16.55
C LEU A 304 15.35 14.28 -15.98
N PRO A 305 14.73 13.96 -14.86
CA PRO A 305 14.69 12.59 -14.39
C PRO A 305 13.79 11.73 -15.27
N ASP A 306 14.04 10.44 -15.29
CA ASP A 306 13.13 9.47 -15.91
C ASP A 306 11.76 9.49 -15.24
N GLY A 307 10.73 9.27 -16.06
CA GLY A 307 9.34 9.23 -15.60
C GLY A 307 8.48 10.36 -16.13
N VAL A 308 7.35 10.58 -15.48
CA VAL A 308 6.37 11.57 -15.90
C VAL A 308 6.82 12.98 -15.52
N THR A 309 6.87 13.86 -16.54
CA THR A 309 7.12 15.29 -16.38
C THR A 309 5.83 16.05 -16.74
N GLN A 310 5.50 17.04 -15.94
CA GLN A 310 4.33 17.89 -16.14
C GLN A 310 4.76 19.21 -16.78
N LEU A 311 4.06 19.60 -17.85
CA LEU A 311 4.22 20.87 -18.54
C LEU A 311 2.98 21.71 -18.24
N TYR A 312 3.19 22.94 -17.77
CA TYR A 312 2.13 23.89 -17.48
C TYR A 312 2.38 25.21 -18.20
N ILE A 313 1.32 25.82 -18.67
CA ILE A 313 1.31 27.23 -19.06
C ILE A 313 0.36 27.96 -18.13
N LEU A 314 0.89 28.91 -17.35
CA LEU A 314 0.14 29.70 -16.38
C LEU A 314 0.11 31.16 -16.83
N ASN A 315 -0.91 31.90 -16.39
CA ASN A 315 -0.91 33.36 -16.50
C ASN A 315 -0.27 33.99 -15.21
N GLY A 316 -0.09 35.32 -15.22
CA GLY A 316 0.49 36.05 -14.09
C GLY A 316 -0.32 35.99 -12.76
N LYS A 317 -1.54 35.42 -12.80
CA LYS A 317 -2.36 35.13 -11.61
C LYS A 317 -2.20 33.69 -11.11
N GLY A 318 -1.37 32.89 -11.78
CA GLY A 318 -1.17 31.47 -11.44
C GLY A 318 -2.30 30.53 -11.87
N ILE A 319 -3.16 30.97 -12.80
CA ILE A 319 -4.21 30.14 -13.38
C ILE A 319 -3.59 29.30 -14.49
N VAL A 320 -3.82 27.98 -14.45
CA VAL A 320 -3.40 27.04 -15.49
C VAL A 320 -4.25 27.26 -16.73
N LEU A 321 -3.62 27.62 -17.84
CA LEU A 321 -4.25 27.82 -19.17
C LEU A 321 -4.20 26.54 -19.98
N ALA A 322 -3.11 25.79 -19.90
CA ALA A 322 -2.94 24.51 -20.55
C ALA A 322 -1.98 23.62 -19.73
N GLU A 323 -2.23 22.32 -19.77
CA GLU A 323 -1.38 21.32 -19.12
C GLU A 323 -1.11 20.13 -20.04
N ARG A 324 0.05 19.48 -19.87
CA ARG A 324 0.46 18.33 -20.65
C ARG A 324 1.41 17.45 -19.86
N LEU A 325 1.13 16.16 -19.84
CA LEU A 325 2.04 15.17 -19.28
C LEU A 325 2.92 14.59 -20.38
N VAL A 326 4.19 14.41 -20.10
CA VAL A 326 5.14 13.79 -21.02
C VAL A 326 5.99 12.76 -20.28
N PHE A 327 6.24 11.63 -20.91
CA PHE A 327 7.17 10.63 -20.39
C PHE A 327 8.57 10.93 -20.89
N VAL A 328 9.49 11.10 -19.97
CA VAL A 328 10.91 11.28 -20.25
C VAL A 328 11.62 9.97 -19.89
N LYS A 329 12.36 9.43 -20.84
CA LYS A 329 13.31 8.34 -20.60
C LYS A 329 14.66 8.82 -21.10
N THR A 330 15.62 8.80 -20.22
CA THR A 330 17.02 9.07 -20.58
C THR A 330 17.68 7.75 -21.01
N PRO A 331 18.77 7.79 -21.78
CA PRO A 331 19.49 6.59 -22.16
C PRO A 331 20.14 5.85 -20.98
N SER A 332 20.06 6.38 -19.75
CA SER A 332 20.65 5.76 -18.54
C SER A 332 19.96 4.47 -18.12
N GLU A 333 20.09 3.43 -18.90
CA GLU A 333 19.47 2.15 -18.65
C GLU A 333 20.40 1.21 -17.88
N ILE A 334 19.91 0.67 -16.75
CA ILE A 334 20.60 -0.40 -16.05
C ILE A 334 20.52 -1.66 -16.93
N LYS A 335 21.67 -2.21 -17.30
CA LYS A 335 21.78 -3.43 -18.09
C LYS A 335 21.98 -4.62 -17.17
N ILE A 336 21.08 -5.59 -17.28
CA ILE A 336 21.12 -6.81 -16.47
C ILE A 336 21.32 -8.00 -17.41
N ALA A 337 22.35 -8.78 -17.13
CA ALA A 337 22.55 -10.07 -17.78
C ALA A 337 22.31 -11.18 -16.75
N VAL A 338 21.46 -12.14 -17.10
CA VAL A 338 21.16 -13.32 -16.29
C VAL A 338 21.64 -14.54 -17.08
N SER A 339 22.48 -15.34 -16.48
CA SER A 339 23.02 -16.56 -17.10
C SER A 339 23.02 -17.72 -16.12
N THR A 340 23.02 -18.92 -16.67
CA THR A 340 23.09 -20.17 -15.91
C THR A 340 24.34 -20.95 -16.29
N ASP A 341 24.83 -21.79 -15.38
CA ASP A 341 26.02 -22.63 -15.63
C ASP A 341 25.76 -23.74 -16.66
N LYS A 342 24.51 -24.06 -16.97
CA LYS A 342 24.08 -25.05 -17.96
C LYS A 342 22.92 -24.55 -18.81
N ALA A 343 22.77 -25.08 -20.00
CA ALA A 343 21.66 -24.80 -20.91
C ALA A 343 20.34 -25.45 -20.47
N ALA A 344 20.39 -26.58 -19.76
CA ALA A 344 19.25 -27.32 -19.23
C ALA A 344 19.65 -28.13 -18.00
N TYR A 345 18.66 -28.41 -17.15
CA TYR A 345 18.84 -29.12 -15.88
C TYR A 345 17.88 -30.32 -15.80
N HIS A 346 18.19 -31.23 -14.90
CA HIS A 346 17.31 -32.35 -14.56
C HIS A 346 16.50 -32.06 -13.31
N PRO A 347 15.38 -32.80 -13.07
CA PRO A 347 14.66 -32.71 -11.81
C PRO A 347 15.58 -32.87 -10.60
N ARG A 348 15.38 -32.03 -9.58
CA ARG A 348 16.16 -31.94 -8.32
C ARG A 348 17.64 -31.59 -8.50
N GLU A 349 18.05 -31.21 -9.68
CA GLU A 349 19.41 -30.73 -9.92
C GLU A 349 19.58 -29.32 -9.37
N THR A 350 20.80 -29.01 -8.91
CA THR A 350 21.16 -27.66 -8.50
C THR A 350 21.29 -26.77 -9.73
N VAL A 351 20.52 -25.70 -9.76
CA VAL A 351 20.59 -24.62 -10.75
C VAL A 351 21.43 -23.50 -10.16
N VAL A 352 22.47 -23.09 -10.87
CA VAL A 352 23.30 -21.95 -10.50
C VAL A 352 23.02 -20.81 -11.46
N VAL A 353 22.66 -19.66 -10.92
CA VAL A 353 22.34 -18.44 -11.68
C VAL A 353 23.34 -17.35 -11.32
N GLU A 354 23.97 -16.76 -12.33
CA GLU A 354 24.80 -15.56 -12.22
C GLU A 354 24.03 -14.35 -12.78
N VAL A 355 24.01 -13.26 -12.03
CA VAL A 355 23.43 -11.98 -12.43
C VAL A 355 24.54 -10.94 -12.47
N VAL A 356 24.61 -10.18 -13.57
CA VAL A 356 25.55 -9.09 -13.77
C VAL A 356 24.77 -7.80 -14.01
N VAL A 357 25.04 -6.77 -13.22
CA VAL A 357 24.37 -5.47 -13.30
C VAL A 357 25.37 -4.39 -13.67
N ASN A 358 25.13 -3.71 -14.78
CA ASN A 358 25.98 -2.63 -15.27
C ASN A 358 25.12 -1.39 -15.56
N ASP A 359 25.73 -0.21 -15.52
CA ASP A 359 25.15 1.02 -16.04
C ASP A 359 25.19 1.05 -17.58
N GLU A 360 24.67 2.10 -18.19
CA GLU A 360 24.65 2.31 -19.65
C GLU A 360 26.06 2.31 -20.29
N LEU A 361 27.05 2.77 -19.54
CA LEU A 361 28.45 2.85 -19.97
C LEU A 361 29.20 1.53 -19.80
N GLY A 362 28.55 0.50 -19.19
CA GLY A 362 29.15 -0.80 -18.91
C GLY A 362 29.91 -0.84 -17.58
N ASN A 363 29.83 0.20 -16.74
CA ASN A 363 30.42 0.17 -15.41
C ASN A 363 29.57 -0.72 -14.46
N PRO A 364 30.23 -1.49 -13.58
CA PRO A 364 29.52 -2.33 -12.62
C PRO A 364 28.70 -1.49 -11.62
N VAL A 365 27.54 -2.02 -11.25
CA VAL A 365 26.64 -1.37 -10.29
C VAL A 365 26.47 -2.26 -9.06
N GLU A 366 26.89 -1.75 -7.90
CA GLU A 366 26.55 -2.35 -6.60
C GLU A 366 25.11 -2.00 -6.24
N THR A 367 24.28 -3.03 -6.11
CA THR A 367 22.85 -2.84 -5.80
C THR A 367 22.26 -4.08 -5.11
N GLU A 368 21.10 -3.90 -4.46
CA GLU A 368 20.33 -5.00 -3.90
C GLU A 368 19.24 -5.44 -4.87
N LEU A 369 19.08 -6.74 -5.03
CA LEU A 369 18.11 -7.38 -5.91
C LEU A 369 17.13 -8.22 -5.11
N THR A 370 15.89 -8.27 -5.57
CA THR A 370 14.90 -9.26 -5.18
C THR A 370 14.71 -10.24 -6.33
N VAL A 371 14.71 -11.53 -6.02
CA VAL A 371 14.61 -12.61 -6.98
C VAL A 371 13.44 -13.53 -6.66
N SER A 372 12.65 -13.85 -7.68
CA SER A 372 11.66 -14.92 -7.66
C SER A 372 11.94 -15.92 -8.80
N VAL A 373 11.90 -17.21 -8.50
CA VAL A 373 11.96 -18.28 -9.52
C VAL A 373 10.66 -19.06 -9.50
N LEU A 374 9.96 -19.06 -10.62
CA LEU A 374 8.63 -19.61 -10.79
C LEU A 374 8.59 -20.77 -11.77
N ASN A 375 7.63 -21.69 -11.59
CA ASN A 375 7.26 -22.65 -12.62
C ASN A 375 6.43 -21.95 -13.71
N ASN A 376 7.06 -21.57 -14.82
CA ASN A 376 6.44 -20.76 -15.87
C ASN A 376 5.19 -21.40 -16.51
N LYS A 377 5.03 -22.74 -16.46
CA LYS A 377 3.82 -23.39 -16.96
C LYS A 377 2.54 -22.97 -16.24
N LEU A 378 2.68 -22.52 -14.98
CA LEU A 378 1.56 -22.15 -14.13
C LEU A 378 1.14 -20.69 -14.31
N PHE A 379 2.01 -19.84 -14.90
CA PHE A 379 1.89 -18.38 -14.95
C PHE A 379 2.01 -17.78 -16.35
N ARG A 380 1.85 -18.59 -17.42
CA ARG A 380 2.17 -18.25 -18.83
C ARG A 380 1.49 -16.99 -19.39
N ASP A 381 0.37 -16.59 -18.84
CA ASP A 381 -0.49 -15.57 -19.45
C ASP A 381 -0.55 -14.27 -18.61
N HIS A 382 0.41 -14.03 -17.72
CA HIS A 382 0.45 -12.82 -16.92
C HIS A 382 1.59 -11.90 -17.31
N ASN A 383 1.24 -10.79 -17.98
CA ASN A 383 2.11 -9.60 -18.08
C ASN A 383 2.08 -8.90 -16.73
N SER A 384 3.06 -9.13 -15.87
CA SER A 384 3.22 -8.35 -14.65
C SER A 384 3.85 -7.00 -14.99
N THR A 385 3.23 -5.90 -14.56
CA THR A 385 3.83 -4.56 -14.65
C THR A 385 5.18 -4.57 -13.92
N SER A 386 6.24 -4.15 -14.60
CA SER A 386 7.57 -4.08 -14.00
C SER A 386 7.67 -2.94 -12.98
N ILE A 387 8.62 -3.03 -12.04
CA ILE A 387 8.89 -1.95 -11.09
C ILE A 387 9.18 -0.61 -11.79
N SER A 388 9.86 -0.65 -12.93
CA SER A 388 10.17 0.56 -13.71
C SER A 388 8.91 1.19 -14.28
N GLU A 389 8.02 0.40 -14.88
CA GLU A 389 6.74 0.89 -15.40
C GLU A 389 5.85 1.42 -14.29
N GLU A 390 5.81 0.74 -13.16
CA GLU A 390 5.02 1.20 -12.04
C GLU A 390 5.55 2.51 -11.46
N LEU A 391 6.80 2.57 -11.05
CA LEU A 391 7.35 3.72 -10.36
C LEU A 391 7.54 4.95 -11.26
N LEU A 392 7.87 4.75 -12.53
CA LEU A 392 8.13 5.85 -13.46
C LEU A 392 6.86 6.36 -14.16
N LEU A 393 5.79 5.56 -14.18
CA LEU A 393 4.61 5.90 -14.96
C LEU A 393 3.29 5.67 -14.22
N THR A 394 2.92 4.41 -13.94
CA THR A 394 1.55 4.10 -13.52
C THR A 394 1.23 4.48 -12.07
N SER A 395 2.23 4.59 -11.19
CA SER A 395 2.04 5.02 -9.79
C SER A 395 1.58 6.48 -9.64
N ASP A 396 1.67 7.28 -10.70
CA ASP A 396 1.32 8.69 -10.69
C ASP A 396 -0.13 8.97 -11.11
N PHE A 397 -0.86 7.94 -11.58
CA PHE A 397 -2.20 8.07 -12.11
C PHE A 397 -3.21 7.20 -11.40
N TYR A 398 -4.47 7.59 -11.51
CA TYR A 398 -5.57 6.71 -11.18
C TYR A 398 -5.54 5.49 -12.08
N LYS A 399 -5.35 4.32 -11.50
CA LYS A 399 -5.50 3.05 -12.21
C LYS A 399 -7.01 2.79 -12.36
N SER A 400 -7.62 3.35 -13.42
CA SER A 400 -8.92 2.87 -13.87
C SER A 400 -8.78 1.43 -14.38
N ASP A 401 -9.91 0.76 -14.55
CA ASP A 401 -9.98 -0.67 -14.93
C ASP A 401 -9.18 -1.09 -16.16
N ASP A 402 -8.77 -0.14 -16.97
CA ASP A 402 -8.00 -0.36 -18.18
C ASP A 402 -6.51 -0.24 -17.86
N SER A 403 -5.86 -1.36 -17.56
CA SER A 403 -4.40 -1.41 -17.49
C SER A 403 -3.83 -1.07 -18.88
N PHE A 404 -3.08 0.01 -18.97
CA PHE A 404 -2.30 0.29 -20.18
C PHE A 404 -1.14 -0.72 -20.22
N GLU A 405 -1.13 -1.57 -21.23
CA GLU A 405 -0.04 -2.53 -21.42
C GLU A 405 1.11 -1.86 -22.18
N PHE A 406 2.28 -1.90 -21.57
CA PHE A 406 3.51 -1.40 -22.16
C PHE A 406 4.18 -2.49 -22.99
N ASP A 407 3.87 -2.54 -24.28
CA ASP A 407 4.58 -3.40 -25.21
C ASP A 407 5.70 -2.62 -25.92
N HIS A 408 6.86 -2.60 -25.30
CA HIS A 408 8.06 -1.95 -25.85
C HIS A 408 8.55 -2.54 -27.17
N SER A 409 8.09 -3.72 -27.54
CA SER A 409 8.48 -4.38 -28.80
C SER A 409 7.77 -3.77 -30.02
N LYS A 410 6.64 -3.10 -29.82
CA LYS A 410 5.87 -2.49 -30.91
C LYS A 410 6.46 -1.15 -31.35
N ALA A 411 6.64 -0.94 -32.64
CA ALA A 411 7.10 0.34 -33.20
C ALA A 411 6.14 1.53 -32.89
N SER A 412 4.86 1.24 -32.66
CA SER A 412 3.82 2.22 -32.29
C SER A 412 3.88 2.62 -30.81
N TRP A 413 4.67 1.96 -29.99
CA TRP A 413 4.71 2.17 -28.54
C TRP A 413 4.88 3.64 -28.12
N PRO A 414 5.77 4.45 -28.73
CA PRO A 414 5.92 5.86 -28.34
C PRO A 414 4.65 6.67 -28.55
N SER A 415 3.93 6.43 -29.65
CA SER A 415 2.67 7.13 -29.96
C SER A 415 1.53 6.67 -29.06
N SER A 416 1.45 5.39 -28.75
CA SER A 416 0.44 4.85 -27.83
C SER A 416 0.63 5.39 -26.42
N LEU A 417 1.87 5.45 -25.92
CA LEU A 417 2.19 6.05 -24.62
C LEU A 417 1.84 7.55 -24.60
N ASP A 418 2.17 8.29 -25.65
CA ASP A 418 1.86 9.71 -25.76
C ASP A 418 0.34 9.94 -25.75
N ASN A 419 -0.42 9.16 -26.51
CA ASN A 419 -1.87 9.18 -26.49
C ASN A 419 -2.44 8.82 -25.11
N TYR A 420 -1.89 7.82 -24.46
CA TYR A 420 -2.27 7.47 -23.09
C TYR A 420 -2.09 8.64 -22.12
N LEU A 421 -0.95 9.31 -22.15
CA LEU A 421 -0.66 10.45 -21.28
C LEU A 421 -1.59 11.64 -21.50
N ILE A 422 -2.09 11.86 -22.72
CA ILE A 422 -3.10 12.89 -23.02
C ILE A 422 -4.42 12.55 -22.30
N THR A 423 -4.74 11.29 -22.11
CA THR A 423 -5.97 10.87 -21.41
C THR A 423 -5.88 10.97 -19.89
N GLN A 424 -4.67 11.12 -19.33
CA GLN A 424 -4.44 11.13 -17.89
C GLN A 424 -4.55 12.54 -17.30
N LYS A 425 -4.93 12.61 -16.02
CA LYS A 425 -4.92 13.84 -15.22
C LYS A 425 -3.93 13.70 -14.08
N TRP A 426 -3.23 14.81 -13.81
CA TRP A 426 -2.34 14.89 -12.66
C TRP A 426 -3.12 15.25 -11.40
N ASN A 427 -3.12 14.40 -10.39
CA ASN A 427 -3.94 14.56 -9.17
C ASN A 427 -3.12 14.75 -7.89
N ARG A 428 -1.79 14.93 -7.99
CA ARG A 428 -0.94 15.02 -6.79
C ARG A 428 -0.99 16.38 -6.10
N PHE A 429 -1.31 17.45 -6.83
CA PHE A 429 -1.50 18.79 -6.28
C PHE A 429 -2.41 19.64 -7.19
N GLN A 430 -2.95 20.71 -6.63
CA GLN A 430 -3.65 21.74 -7.38
C GLN A 430 -2.88 23.06 -7.25
N TRP A 431 -2.74 23.81 -8.33
CA TRP A 431 -2.04 25.11 -8.30
C TRP A 431 -2.69 26.12 -7.33
N SER A 432 -4.00 26.07 -7.14
CA SER A 432 -4.70 26.83 -6.13
C SER A 432 -4.13 26.61 -4.72
N ASP A 433 -3.83 25.36 -4.38
CA ASP A 433 -3.32 24.99 -3.05
C ASP A 433 -1.85 25.39 -2.91
N VAL A 434 -1.06 25.19 -3.98
CA VAL A 434 0.35 25.63 -4.03
C VAL A 434 0.49 27.13 -3.83
N LEU A 435 -0.41 27.93 -4.43
CA LEU A 435 -0.35 29.37 -4.38
C LEU A 435 -1.04 29.95 -3.15
N ALA A 436 -1.87 29.17 -2.45
CA ALA A 436 -2.51 29.59 -1.21
C ALA A 436 -1.46 29.92 -0.13
N THR A 437 -1.80 30.87 0.73
CA THR A 437 -0.96 31.29 1.85
C THR A 437 -1.20 30.52 3.14
N SER A 438 -2.22 29.65 3.17
CA SER A 438 -2.59 28.88 4.36
C SER A 438 -1.71 27.66 4.56
N ASN A 439 -1.21 27.48 5.78
CA ASN A 439 -0.63 26.20 6.19
C ASN A 439 -1.77 25.17 6.31
N SER A 440 -1.82 24.22 5.39
CA SER A 440 -2.70 23.05 5.57
C SER A 440 -2.10 22.14 6.63
N ASN A 441 -2.81 21.96 7.74
CA ASN A 441 -2.42 20.96 8.74
C ASN A 441 -2.73 19.57 8.19
N MET A 442 -1.68 18.75 8.00
CA MET A 442 -1.84 17.34 7.66
C MET A 442 -2.49 16.60 8.83
N LYS A 443 -3.53 15.81 8.54
CA LYS A 443 -4.23 15.02 9.57
C LYS A 443 -3.39 13.85 10.05
N TYR A 444 -2.67 13.20 9.13
CA TYR A 444 -1.88 12.02 9.42
C TYR A 444 -0.39 12.32 9.31
N GLY A 445 0.40 11.88 10.29
CA GLY A 445 1.86 11.96 10.28
C GLY A 445 2.53 10.71 9.71
N PHE A 446 3.84 10.79 9.49
CA PHE A 446 4.66 9.58 9.31
C PHE A 446 4.68 8.79 10.62
N ARG A 447 4.40 7.50 10.56
CA ARG A 447 4.38 6.63 11.74
C ARG A 447 5.55 5.66 11.71
N ASN A 448 6.33 5.69 12.78
CA ASN A 448 7.44 4.78 13.02
C ASN A 448 7.10 3.66 14.03
N THR A 449 5.94 3.75 14.68
CA THR A 449 5.41 2.74 15.60
C THR A 449 3.95 2.45 15.29
N LEU A 450 3.47 1.28 15.68
CA LEU A 450 2.05 0.99 15.67
C LEU A 450 1.30 1.95 16.60
N SER A 451 0.06 2.24 16.27
CA SER A 451 -0.86 2.95 17.15
C SER A 451 -2.26 2.35 17.06
N VAL A 452 -3.03 2.58 18.11
CA VAL A 452 -4.45 2.28 18.15
C VAL A 452 -5.20 3.59 18.36
N GLU A 453 -5.98 3.95 17.36
CA GLU A 453 -6.84 5.14 17.40
C GLU A 453 -8.30 4.73 17.62
N GLY A 454 -9.05 5.57 18.31
CA GLY A 454 -10.45 5.25 18.55
C GLY A 454 -11.20 6.32 19.30
N ILE A 455 -12.42 5.96 19.71
CA ILE A 455 -13.30 6.78 20.52
C ILE A 455 -13.67 6.01 21.77
N ALA A 456 -13.53 6.63 22.92
CA ALA A 456 -13.98 6.14 24.20
C ALA A 456 -15.41 6.63 24.49
N LEU A 457 -16.34 5.72 24.71
CA LEU A 457 -17.76 6.00 24.94
C LEU A 457 -18.20 5.54 26.33
N ASP A 458 -19.11 6.27 26.94
CA ASP A 458 -19.92 5.81 28.05
C ASP A 458 -21.05 4.93 27.52
N VAL A 459 -21.09 3.66 27.97
CA VAL A 459 -22.05 2.66 27.47
C VAL A 459 -23.50 3.03 27.80
N ASN A 460 -23.76 3.67 28.96
CA ASN A 460 -25.12 3.99 29.40
C ASN A 460 -25.72 5.12 28.58
N THR A 461 -24.91 6.07 28.17
CA THR A 461 -25.39 7.29 27.48
C THR A 461 -25.13 7.24 25.98
N GLY A 462 -24.23 6.33 25.51
CA GLY A 462 -23.73 6.29 24.13
C GLY A 462 -22.94 7.53 23.74
N ARG A 463 -22.59 8.41 24.70
CA ARG A 463 -21.83 9.64 24.45
C ARG A 463 -20.36 9.45 24.68
N PRO A 464 -19.51 10.27 24.02
CA PRO A 464 -18.08 10.30 24.32
C PRO A 464 -17.80 10.54 25.81
N VAL A 465 -16.78 9.85 26.34
CA VAL A 465 -16.29 10.14 27.69
C VAL A 465 -15.73 11.55 27.76
N PRO A 466 -15.68 12.19 28.96
CA PRO A 466 -15.14 13.54 29.09
C PRO A 466 -13.69 13.65 28.59
N ASP A 467 -13.36 14.81 28.02
CA ASP A 467 -11.98 15.19 27.66
C ASP A 467 -11.00 14.93 28.82
N SER A 468 -9.75 14.57 28.50
CA SER A 468 -8.70 14.22 29.47
C SER A 468 -9.09 13.09 30.43
N THR A 469 -9.88 12.13 29.97
CA THR A 469 -10.07 10.85 30.66
C THR A 469 -8.84 9.99 30.44
N LEU A 470 -8.25 9.50 31.53
CA LEU A 470 -7.11 8.58 31.45
C LEU A 470 -7.62 7.18 31.06
N ILE A 471 -7.05 6.64 30.01
CA ILE A 471 -7.22 5.25 29.59
C ILE A 471 -5.93 4.50 29.94
N ASN A 472 -5.99 3.65 30.95
CA ASN A 472 -4.93 2.68 31.24
C ASN A 472 -5.14 1.48 30.35
N VAL A 473 -4.12 1.07 29.63
CA VAL A 473 -4.15 0.00 28.64
C VAL A 473 -3.09 -1.05 28.99
N PHE A 474 -3.40 -2.32 28.81
CA PHE A 474 -2.46 -3.41 29.03
C PHE A 474 -2.57 -4.44 27.90
N LEU A 475 -1.47 -4.63 27.16
CA LEU A 475 -1.32 -5.73 26.20
C LEU A 475 -0.99 -7.00 26.96
N GLN A 476 -1.92 -7.97 26.94
CA GLN A 476 -1.86 -9.13 27.84
C GLN A 476 -0.77 -10.13 27.45
N ASP A 477 -0.64 -10.39 26.14
CA ASP A 477 0.31 -11.39 25.65
C ASP A 477 1.75 -10.82 25.59
N GLN A 478 1.89 -9.48 25.51
CA GLN A 478 3.18 -8.78 25.58
C GLN A 478 3.56 -8.33 26.99
N MET A 479 2.66 -8.43 27.96
CA MET A 479 2.85 -7.95 29.35
C MET A 479 3.29 -6.48 29.44
N MET A 480 2.68 -5.60 28.61
CA MET A 480 3.04 -4.19 28.51
C MET A 480 1.87 -3.27 28.85
N GLY A 481 2.12 -2.33 29.75
CA GLY A 481 1.16 -1.29 30.13
C GLY A 481 1.44 0.05 29.46
N TYR A 482 0.38 0.77 29.07
CA TYR A 482 0.40 2.09 28.46
C TYR A 482 -0.68 2.98 29.07
N GLU A 483 -0.49 4.28 28.94
CA GLU A 483 -1.46 5.31 29.36
C GLU A 483 -1.70 6.26 28.22
N VAL A 484 -2.97 6.63 27.99
CA VAL A 484 -3.36 7.64 27.03
C VAL A 484 -4.52 8.46 27.56
N TYR A 485 -4.58 9.73 27.21
CA TYR A 485 -5.66 10.62 27.58
C TYR A 485 -6.59 10.87 26.40
N THR A 486 -7.89 10.86 26.64
CA THR A 486 -8.86 11.24 25.62
C THR A 486 -8.74 12.74 25.32
N GLN A 487 -8.92 13.05 24.04
CA GLN A 487 -9.10 14.39 23.51
C GLN A 487 -10.58 14.80 23.54
N ARG A 488 -10.92 15.95 22.94
CA ARG A 488 -12.30 16.33 22.72
C ARG A 488 -13.06 15.21 21.99
N ASP A 489 -14.34 15.07 22.34
CA ASP A 489 -15.22 14.05 21.75
C ASP A 489 -14.79 12.60 22.01
N GLY A 490 -14.03 12.37 23.10
CA GLY A 490 -13.59 11.04 23.52
C GLY A 490 -12.56 10.37 22.60
N GLN A 491 -12.02 11.08 21.62
CA GLN A 491 -10.99 10.55 20.73
C GLN A 491 -9.71 10.27 21.50
N PHE A 492 -9.01 9.22 21.10
CA PHE A 492 -7.68 8.88 21.61
C PHE A 492 -6.80 8.34 20.48
N ASP A 493 -5.49 8.57 20.59
CA ASP A 493 -4.45 7.98 19.77
C ASP A 493 -3.39 7.41 20.73
N LEU A 494 -3.26 6.08 20.75
CA LEU A 494 -2.32 5.35 21.59
C LEU A 494 -1.17 4.83 20.72
N PRO A 495 -0.05 5.57 20.60
CA PRO A 495 1.15 5.03 19.98
C PRO A 495 1.84 4.05 20.94
N PHE A 496 2.22 2.89 20.44
CA PHE A 496 3.01 1.94 21.20
C PHE A 496 4.49 2.33 21.20
N LEU A 497 5.14 2.24 22.35
CA LEU A 497 6.58 2.54 22.48
C LEU A 497 7.46 1.48 21.80
N PHE A 498 6.98 0.26 21.73
CA PHE A 498 7.67 -0.89 21.15
C PHE A 498 6.76 -1.60 20.16
N ASP A 499 7.37 -2.21 19.15
CA ASP A 499 6.64 -3.10 18.25
C ASP A 499 6.23 -4.36 18.98
N PHE A 500 5.04 -4.84 18.67
CA PHE A 500 4.62 -6.19 19.03
C PHE A 500 4.18 -6.93 17.76
N TRP A 501 4.22 -8.26 17.83
CA TRP A 501 4.03 -9.13 16.67
C TRP A 501 2.80 -10.00 16.87
N GLY A 502 2.01 -10.13 15.81
CA GLY A 502 0.79 -10.95 15.84
C GLY A 502 -0.36 -10.26 16.56
N ASP A 503 -1.38 -11.02 16.89
CA ASP A 503 -2.58 -10.52 17.58
C ASP A 503 -2.32 -10.47 19.09
N ASP A 504 -2.90 -9.49 19.78
CA ASP A 504 -2.85 -9.37 21.24
C ASP A 504 -4.22 -8.95 21.78
N ARG A 505 -4.43 -9.20 23.05
CA ARG A 505 -5.61 -8.80 23.80
C ARG A 505 -5.31 -7.56 24.62
N LEU A 506 -5.88 -6.44 24.21
CA LEU A 506 -5.74 -5.15 24.88
C LEU A 506 -6.82 -5.04 25.95
N PHE A 507 -6.43 -5.14 27.21
CA PHE A 507 -7.29 -4.85 28.37
C PHE A 507 -7.20 -3.36 28.71
N TYR A 508 -8.33 -2.71 29.01
CA TYR A 508 -8.35 -1.29 29.33
C TYR A 508 -9.21 -0.94 30.54
N LEU A 509 -8.84 0.15 31.20
CA LEU A 509 -9.59 0.78 32.28
C LEU A 509 -9.59 2.30 32.07
N MET A 510 -10.71 2.94 32.31
CA MET A 510 -10.84 4.38 32.21
C MET A 510 -11.00 5.03 33.56
N GLU A 511 -10.27 6.14 33.79
CA GLU A 511 -10.33 6.89 35.04
C GLU A 511 -10.46 8.39 34.75
N LYS A 512 -11.36 9.06 35.48
CA LYS A 512 -11.46 10.51 35.50
C LYS A 512 -11.31 11.01 36.94
N ARG A 513 -10.33 11.89 37.18
CA ARG A 513 -10.02 12.42 38.52
C ARG A 513 -9.85 11.29 39.57
N LYS A 514 -9.10 10.24 39.22
CA LYS A 514 -8.87 9.04 40.04
C LYS A 514 -10.12 8.19 40.33
N LYS A 515 -11.25 8.48 39.67
CA LYS A 515 -12.48 7.70 39.80
C LYS A 515 -12.67 6.86 38.53
N GLU A 516 -12.80 5.56 38.70
CA GLU A 516 -13.03 4.61 37.60
C GLU A 516 -14.40 4.88 36.92
N ILE A 517 -14.40 4.82 35.59
CA ILE A 517 -15.59 4.84 34.74
C ILE A 517 -15.89 3.39 34.38
N SER A 518 -16.81 2.76 35.14
CA SER A 518 -17.04 1.30 35.06
C SER A 518 -17.83 0.84 33.84
N ASN A 519 -18.59 1.70 33.19
CA ASN A 519 -19.42 1.38 32.02
C ASN A 519 -18.93 2.16 30.82
N SER A 520 -17.73 1.83 30.35
CA SER A 520 -17.11 2.47 29.19
C SER A 520 -16.73 1.45 28.12
N ASN A 521 -16.72 1.88 26.88
CA ASN A 521 -16.30 1.07 25.74
C ASN A 521 -15.31 1.83 24.87
N LEU A 522 -14.33 1.11 24.33
CA LEU A 522 -13.43 1.60 23.31
C LEU A 522 -13.90 1.10 21.94
N ILE A 523 -14.18 2.03 21.05
CA ILE A 523 -14.42 1.73 19.63
C ILE A 523 -13.16 2.09 18.88
N ILE A 524 -12.48 1.09 18.34
CA ILE A 524 -11.32 1.32 17.50
C ILE A 524 -11.76 1.88 16.16
N ASN A 525 -11.23 3.03 15.80
CA ASN A 525 -11.41 3.61 14.49
C ASN A 525 -10.66 2.74 13.46
N ARG A 526 -11.43 2.11 12.59
CA ARG A 526 -10.90 1.64 11.32
C ARG A 526 -11.34 2.68 10.29
N ASP A 527 -10.41 3.52 9.84
CA ASP A 527 -10.70 4.38 8.71
C ASP A 527 -11.15 3.49 7.55
N THR A 528 -12.43 3.57 7.20
CA THR A 528 -12.93 2.93 5.98
C THR A 528 -12.47 3.79 4.82
N LEU A 529 -11.38 3.40 4.19
CA LEU A 529 -10.90 4.06 2.99
C LEU A 529 -11.88 3.73 1.85
N ASN A 530 -12.32 4.76 1.16
CA ASN A 530 -13.09 4.58 -0.07
C ASN A 530 -12.12 4.26 -1.21
N ILE A 531 -11.76 3.00 -1.34
CA ILE A 531 -10.92 2.51 -2.43
C ILE A 531 -11.85 2.13 -3.58
N PRO A 532 -11.75 2.80 -4.73
CA PRO A 532 -12.49 2.36 -5.92
C PRO A 532 -12.04 0.95 -6.30
N THR A 533 -12.98 0.03 -6.38
CA THR A 533 -12.74 -1.40 -6.65
C THR A 533 -13.40 -1.88 -7.93
N GLY A 534 -13.99 -0.95 -8.71
CA GLY A 534 -14.49 -1.25 -10.02
C GLY A 534 -13.36 -1.64 -10.98
N PHE A 535 -12.94 -2.90 -11.00
CA PHE A 535 -12.02 -3.41 -11.99
C PHE A 535 -12.76 -4.25 -13.01
N SER A 536 -12.56 -3.93 -14.30
CA SER A 536 -12.95 -4.80 -15.39
C SER A 536 -11.91 -5.92 -15.48
N TYR A 537 -12.38 -7.12 -15.48
CA TYR A 537 -11.57 -8.31 -15.68
C TYR A 537 -11.84 -8.85 -17.08
N THR A 538 -10.82 -8.98 -17.90
CA THR A 538 -10.83 -9.86 -19.06
C THR A 538 -10.64 -11.27 -18.56
N GLU A 539 -11.69 -12.10 -18.63
CA GLU A 539 -11.57 -13.53 -18.32
C GLU A 539 -10.47 -14.17 -19.18
N GLU A 540 -9.51 -14.79 -18.52
CA GLU A 540 -8.72 -15.83 -19.17
C GLU A 540 -9.68 -16.98 -19.52
N THR A 541 -10.06 -17.09 -20.78
CA THR A 541 -10.76 -18.28 -21.31
C THR A 541 -9.75 -19.42 -21.39
N GLY A 542 -9.52 -20.13 -20.29
CA GLY A 542 -8.57 -21.25 -20.25
C GLY A 542 -8.78 -22.13 -19.02
N ILE A 543 -8.15 -23.30 -19.04
CA ILE A 543 -8.05 -24.15 -17.86
C ILE A 543 -7.16 -23.40 -16.85
N ASP A 544 -7.68 -23.14 -15.65
CA ASP A 544 -6.88 -22.60 -14.54
C ASP A 544 -5.75 -23.59 -14.20
N SER A 545 -4.61 -23.41 -14.86
CA SER A 545 -3.43 -24.28 -14.72
C SER A 545 -2.91 -24.31 -13.28
N TYR A 546 -3.03 -23.19 -12.56
CA TYR A 546 -2.58 -23.11 -11.18
C TYR A 546 -3.55 -23.82 -10.23
N GLY A 547 -4.85 -23.64 -10.38
CA GLY A 547 -5.86 -24.35 -9.58
C GLY A 547 -5.81 -25.86 -9.78
N ASP A 548 -5.65 -26.33 -11.03
CA ASP A 548 -5.49 -27.76 -11.34
C ASP A 548 -4.19 -28.32 -10.73
N PHE A 549 -3.09 -27.60 -10.85
CA PHE A 549 -1.83 -27.95 -10.20
C PHE A 549 -1.99 -28.07 -8.68
N LYS A 550 -2.59 -27.10 -8.01
CA LYS A 550 -2.81 -27.13 -6.55
C LYS A 550 -3.66 -28.31 -6.12
N PHE A 551 -4.70 -28.62 -6.89
CA PHE A 551 -5.56 -29.78 -6.64
C PHE A 551 -4.77 -31.10 -6.75
N LYS A 552 -4.04 -31.29 -7.85
CA LYS A 552 -3.19 -32.48 -8.05
C LYS A 552 -2.13 -32.62 -6.98
N LYS A 553 -1.48 -31.49 -6.63
CA LYS A 553 -0.51 -31.46 -5.53
C LYS A 553 -1.14 -31.90 -4.21
N ALA A 554 -2.32 -31.40 -3.86
CA ALA A 554 -3.00 -31.78 -2.63
C ALA A 554 -3.33 -33.28 -2.57
N LEU A 555 -3.72 -33.91 -3.70
CA LEU A 555 -3.94 -35.36 -3.79
C LEU A 555 -2.64 -36.15 -3.55
N ILE A 556 -1.54 -35.68 -4.14
CA ILE A 556 -0.23 -36.30 -3.98
C ILE A 556 0.25 -36.16 -2.51
N ASP A 557 0.23 -34.95 -1.97
CA ASP A 557 0.62 -34.69 -0.59
C ASP A 557 -0.20 -35.54 0.41
N GLY A 558 -1.51 -35.68 0.17
CA GLY A 558 -2.40 -36.55 0.96
C GLY A 558 -2.01 -38.03 0.87
N SER A 559 -1.63 -38.51 -0.33
CA SER A 559 -1.20 -39.91 -0.54
C SER A 559 0.12 -40.24 0.16
N TYR A 560 0.98 -39.27 0.37
CA TYR A 560 2.25 -39.42 1.12
C TYR A 560 2.17 -39.05 2.59
N GLY A 561 0.97 -38.78 3.12
CA GLY A 561 0.75 -38.52 4.54
C GLY A 561 1.24 -37.17 5.07
N PHE A 562 1.49 -36.20 4.17
CA PHE A 562 1.98 -34.87 4.55
C PHE A 562 1.03 -34.13 5.52
N TYR A 563 -0.27 -34.38 5.44
CA TYR A 563 -1.27 -33.77 6.33
C TYR A 563 -1.24 -34.35 7.75
N ALA A 564 -0.63 -35.51 7.97
CA ALA A 564 -0.57 -36.12 9.29
C ALA A 564 0.50 -35.48 10.19
N SER A 565 1.55 -34.88 9.61
CA SER A 565 2.65 -34.30 10.39
C SER A 565 2.42 -32.84 10.83
N ALA A 566 1.59 -32.08 10.10
CA ALA A 566 1.31 -30.67 10.44
C ALA A 566 0.23 -30.51 11.53
N SER A 567 -0.59 -31.52 11.77
CA SER A 567 -1.67 -31.50 12.76
C SER A 567 -1.32 -32.17 14.11
N GLN A 568 -0.13 -32.72 14.27
CA GLN A 568 0.28 -33.46 15.48
C GLN A 568 1.29 -32.72 16.40
N GLN A 569 1.31 -31.39 16.37
CA GLN A 569 1.74 -30.67 17.59
C GLN A 569 0.54 -30.36 18.49
N ASN A 570 -0.28 -31.36 18.76
CA ASN A 570 -1.09 -31.34 19.97
C ASN A 570 -0.14 -31.53 21.15
N ILE A 571 0.27 -30.42 21.72
CA ILE A 571 0.84 -30.40 23.08
C ILE A 571 -0.28 -30.84 24.00
N THR A 572 -0.37 -32.16 24.24
CA THR A 572 -1.23 -32.75 25.25
C THR A 572 -0.59 -32.59 26.63
N GLY A 573 -0.41 -31.36 27.08
CA GLY A 573 -0.20 -30.98 28.43
C GLY A 573 -1.24 -29.92 28.79
N LEU A 574 -1.83 -29.96 29.93
CA LEU A 574 -2.63 -28.87 30.49
C LEU A 574 -1.73 -27.64 30.56
N VAL A 575 -1.73 -26.83 29.48
CA VAL A 575 -1.01 -25.57 29.46
C VAL A 575 -1.67 -24.69 30.52
N ASN A 576 -0.92 -24.26 31.51
CA ASN A 576 -1.40 -23.29 32.48
C ASN A 576 -1.66 -21.97 31.75
N PRO A 577 -2.91 -21.54 31.57
CA PRO A 577 -3.21 -20.32 30.81
C PRO A 577 -2.70 -19.06 31.52
N ASN A 578 -2.34 -19.12 32.79
CA ASN A 578 -1.78 -18.02 33.57
C ASN A 578 -0.24 -18.04 33.60
N ALA A 579 0.42 -18.99 32.92
CA ALA A 579 1.86 -19.22 33.05
C ALA A 579 2.68 -17.94 32.73
N VAL A 580 2.33 -17.21 31.69
CA VAL A 580 3.01 -15.97 31.31
C VAL A 580 2.94 -14.94 32.43
N PHE A 581 1.76 -14.76 33.05
CA PHE A 581 1.59 -13.81 34.15
C PHE A 581 2.37 -14.25 35.39
N GLU A 582 2.42 -15.56 35.68
CA GLU A 582 3.17 -16.11 36.81
C GLU A 582 4.69 -15.94 36.64
N GLU A 583 5.19 -16.21 35.43
CA GLU A 583 6.62 -16.06 35.10
C GLU A 583 7.07 -14.62 35.24
N GLU A 584 6.33 -13.68 34.64
CA GLU A 584 6.63 -12.26 34.69
C GLU A 584 6.56 -11.64 36.09
N MET A 585 5.81 -12.25 37.01
CA MET A 585 5.72 -11.84 38.42
C MET A 585 6.69 -12.54 39.34
N PHE A 586 7.60 -13.38 38.83
CA PHE A 586 8.48 -14.20 39.62
C PHE A 586 7.72 -15.08 40.66
N GLY A 587 6.60 -15.63 40.19
CA GLY A 587 5.69 -16.44 41.00
C GLY A 587 4.72 -15.64 41.89
N ALA A 588 3.70 -16.30 42.38
CA ALA A 588 2.72 -15.73 43.29
C ALA A 588 3.27 -15.69 44.75
N ASP A 589 2.73 -14.76 45.53
CA ASP A 589 3.06 -14.69 46.97
C ASP A 589 2.26 -15.70 47.81
N VAL A 590 1.08 -16.07 47.30
CA VAL A 590 0.22 -17.12 47.89
C VAL A 590 -0.25 -18.03 46.79
N SER A 591 -0.16 -19.33 46.95
CA SER A 591 -0.65 -20.33 45.98
C SER A 591 -1.49 -21.37 46.72
N ILE A 592 -2.71 -21.59 46.25
CA ILE A 592 -3.69 -22.47 46.87
C ILE A 592 -4.18 -23.43 45.77
N ASN A 593 -3.96 -24.72 45.99
CA ASN A 593 -4.52 -25.80 45.19
C ASN A 593 -5.83 -26.27 45.83
N LEU A 594 -6.95 -26.06 45.15
CA LEU A 594 -8.26 -26.38 45.75
C LEU A 594 -8.58 -27.86 45.76
N GLU A 595 -7.81 -28.71 45.11
CA GLU A 595 -7.95 -30.16 45.19
C GLU A 595 -7.53 -30.73 46.56
N GLU A 596 -6.79 -29.92 47.33
CA GLU A 596 -6.31 -30.30 48.70
C GLU A 596 -7.34 -29.94 49.78
N PHE A 597 -8.45 -29.31 49.43
CA PHE A 597 -9.46 -28.83 50.37
C PHE A 597 -10.83 -29.46 50.10
N VAL A 598 -11.70 -29.42 51.11
CA VAL A 598 -13.11 -29.77 50.94
C VAL A 598 -13.80 -28.77 49.99
N ILE A 599 -14.78 -29.25 49.27
CA ILE A 599 -15.51 -28.40 48.31
C ILE A 599 -16.41 -27.44 49.07
N PHE A 600 -16.17 -26.14 48.89
CA PHE A 600 -17.03 -25.08 49.43
C PHE A 600 -18.18 -24.79 48.47
N PRO A 601 -19.39 -24.47 48.96
CA PRO A 601 -20.55 -24.21 48.14
C PRO A 601 -20.44 -22.88 47.37
N THR A 602 -19.75 -21.85 47.92
CA THR A 602 -19.62 -20.53 47.33
C THR A 602 -18.21 -19.98 47.39
N MET A 603 -17.87 -19.05 46.46
CA MET A 603 -16.60 -18.33 46.52
C MET A 603 -16.48 -17.47 47.78
N GLU A 604 -17.58 -16.94 48.31
CA GLU A 604 -17.61 -16.14 49.52
C GLU A 604 -17.13 -16.96 50.74
N GLU A 605 -17.54 -18.20 50.85
CA GLU A 605 -17.10 -19.12 51.92
C GLU A 605 -15.66 -19.55 51.69
N LEU A 606 -15.28 -19.91 50.47
CA LEU A 606 -13.90 -20.27 50.13
C LEU A 606 -12.92 -19.14 50.50
N ILE A 607 -13.26 -17.87 50.16
CA ILE A 607 -12.43 -16.71 50.52
C ILE A 607 -12.27 -16.61 52.03
N ARG A 608 -13.36 -16.74 52.77
CA ARG A 608 -13.34 -16.58 54.24
C ARG A 608 -12.54 -17.67 54.94
N GLU A 609 -12.64 -18.94 54.49
CA GLU A 609 -12.08 -20.08 55.22
C GLU A 609 -10.68 -20.47 54.71
N VAL A 610 -10.36 -20.24 53.42
CA VAL A 610 -9.14 -20.81 52.81
C VAL A 610 -8.19 -19.75 52.31
N ILE A 611 -8.67 -18.54 51.96
CA ILE A 611 -7.86 -17.52 51.28
C ILE A 611 -7.65 -16.29 52.19
N PRO A 612 -6.73 -16.34 53.16
CA PRO A 612 -6.61 -15.30 54.21
C PRO A 612 -6.14 -13.94 53.65
N SER A 613 -5.53 -13.92 52.45
CA SER A 613 -5.11 -12.68 51.81
C SER A 613 -6.22 -11.94 51.08
N LEU A 614 -7.41 -12.54 50.91
CA LEU A 614 -8.61 -11.93 50.36
C LEU A 614 -9.65 -11.66 51.42
N LEU A 615 -10.28 -10.52 51.33
CA LEU A 615 -11.38 -10.10 52.16
C LEU A 615 -12.63 -9.87 51.33
N HIS A 616 -13.74 -10.57 51.71
CA HIS A 616 -15.05 -10.32 51.09
C HIS A 616 -15.94 -9.61 52.12
N ARG A 617 -16.62 -8.55 51.63
CA ARG A 617 -17.63 -7.80 52.41
C ARG A 617 -18.79 -7.42 51.55
N LYS A 618 -19.98 -7.35 52.14
CA LYS A 618 -21.16 -6.73 51.52
C LYS A 618 -21.35 -5.32 52.06
N VAL A 619 -21.29 -4.31 51.15
CA VAL A 619 -21.50 -2.90 51.47
C VAL A 619 -22.65 -2.40 50.62
N SER A 620 -23.72 -1.92 51.26
CA SER A 620 -24.94 -1.44 50.57
C SER A 620 -25.47 -2.44 49.52
N GLY A 621 -25.45 -3.75 49.88
CA GLY A 621 -25.92 -4.81 48.98
C GLY A 621 -24.95 -5.24 47.85
N LYS A 622 -23.85 -4.54 47.67
CA LYS A 622 -22.80 -4.86 46.68
C LYS A 622 -21.67 -5.67 47.33
N SER A 623 -21.35 -6.81 46.78
CA SER A 623 -20.16 -7.60 47.18
C SER A 623 -18.89 -6.88 46.71
N ILE A 624 -17.94 -6.74 47.59
CA ILE A 624 -16.60 -6.19 47.35
C ILE A 624 -15.53 -7.16 47.77
N VAL A 625 -14.47 -7.27 46.97
CA VAL A 625 -13.28 -8.09 47.27
C VAL A 625 -12.07 -7.17 47.42
N ARG A 626 -11.24 -7.44 48.44
CA ARG A 626 -10.04 -6.64 48.74
C ARG A 626 -8.86 -7.60 49.00
N VAL A 627 -7.66 -7.16 48.59
CA VAL A 627 -6.41 -7.86 48.90
C VAL A 627 -5.71 -7.19 50.06
N MET A 628 -5.17 -7.99 50.95
CA MET A 628 -4.31 -7.54 52.04
C MET A 628 -2.85 -7.52 51.51
N LEU A 629 -2.27 -6.35 51.32
CA LEU A 629 -0.90 -6.19 50.81
C LEU A 629 0.13 -6.58 51.88
N SER A 630 1.28 -7.12 51.44
CA SER A 630 2.27 -7.73 52.33
C SER A 630 3.01 -6.73 53.23
N ASP A 631 3.39 -5.58 52.65
CA ASP A 631 4.42 -4.73 53.29
C ASP A 631 3.85 -3.70 54.29
N ALA A 632 2.56 -3.54 54.38
CA ALA A 632 1.94 -2.53 55.21
C ALA A 632 0.74 -3.02 56.03
N SER A 633 0.38 -4.31 55.99
CA SER A 633 -0.89 -4.81 56.49
C SER A 633 -2.11 -3.98 56.08
N VAL A 634 -1.97 -3.34 54.90
CA VAL A 634 -2.95 -2.40 54.34
C VAL A 634 -3.97 -3.15 53.50
N ILE A 635 -5.21 -2.97 53.82
CA ILE A 635 -6.33 -3.44 52.99
C ILE A 635 -6.51 -2.46 51.85
N THR A 636 -6.53 -2.97 50.63
CA THR A 636 -6.73 -2.14 49.42
C THR A 636 -8.12 -1.51 49.40
N THR A 637 -8.24 -0.36 48.75
CA THR A 637 -9.51 0.39 48.71
C THR A 637 -10.37 0.04 47.49
N GLY A 638 -9.76 -0.51 46.44
CA GLY A 638 -10.41 -0.92 45.19
C GLY A 638 -10.42 -2.44 44.99
N ASP A 639 -11.16 -2.89 43.97
CA ASP A 639 -11.16 -4.28 43.56
C ASP A 639 -9.81 -4.70 43.00
N PRO A 640 -9.35 -5.95 43.25
CA PRO A 640 -8.12 -6.46 42.66
C PRO A 640 -8.26 -6.61 41.12
N LEU A 641 -7.13 -6.80 40.50
CA LEU A 641 -7.08 -7.29 39.14
C LEU A 641 -7.17 -8.82 39.17
N TYR A 642 -8.12 -9.40 38.48
CA TYR A 642 -8.21 -10.84 38.30
C TYR A 642 -7.57 -11.24 36.97
N VAL A 643 -6.88 -12.35 36.92
CA VAL A 643 -6.46 -13.07 35.72
C VAL A 643 -7.06 -14.46 35.79
N ILE A 644 -8.15 -14.68 35.09
CA ILE A 644 -8.89 -15.94 35.11
C ILE A 644 -8.65 -16.66 33.80
N ASP A 645 -8.02 -17.82 33.84
CA ASP A 645 -7.67 -18.59 32.63
C ASP A 645 -6.95 -17.75 31.57
N GLY A 646 -6.03 -16.87 31.97
CA GLY A 646 -5.27 -15.99 31.09
C GLY A 646 -6.03 -14.75 30.61
N VAL A 647 -7.20 -14.44 31.14
CA VAL A 647 -8.00 -13.27 30.78
C VAL A 647 -8.05 -12.29 31.94
N MET A 648 -7.64 -11.03 31.69
CA MET A 648 -7.69 -9.95 32.67
C MET A 648 -9.10 -9.39 32.84
N THR A 649 -9.51 -9.17 34.09
CA THR A 649 -10.78 -8.51 34.40
C THR A 649 -10.74 -7.86 35.77
N LYS A 650 -11.59 -6.84 36.02
CA LYS A 650 -11.88 -6.31 37.37
C LYS A 650 -13.29 -6.67 37.85
N ASN A 651 -13.94 -7.58 37.17
CA ASN A 651 -15.30 -7.96 37.45
C ASN A 651 -15.36 -8.92 38.69
N SER A 652 -15.41 -8.32 39.90
CA SER A 652 -15.57 -9.08 41.16
C SER A 652 -16.86 -9.90 41.22
N THR A 653 -17.92 -9.47 40.53
CA THR A 653 -19.18 -10.24 40.48
C THR A 653 -18.99 -11.53 39.71
N TYR A 654 -18.28 -11.48 38.57
CA TYR A 654 -17.94 -12.70 37.82
C TYR A 654 -17.06 -13.63 38.65
N PHE A 655 -15.99 -13.10 39.26
CA PHE A 655 -15.11 -13.87 40.13
C PHE A 655 -15.89 -14.58 41.24
N LEU A 656 -16.81 -13.90 41.90
CA LEU A 656 -17.64 -14.48 42.99
C LEU A 656 -18.71 -15.44 42.46
N SER A 657 -19.05 -15.40 41.18
CA SER A 657 -19.99 -16.37 40.57
C SER A 657 -19.36 -17.69 40.15
N LEU A 658 -18.01 -17.78 40.20
CA LEU A 658 -17.32 -19.05 39.93
C LEU A 658 -17.67 -20.09 41.00
N LYS A 659 -17.81 -21.35 40.57
CA LYS A 659 -18.04 -22.44 41.50
C LYS A 659 -16.71 -22.95 41.99
N PRO A 660 -16.46 -23.01 43.32
CA PRO A 660 -15.20 -23.56 43.87
C PRO A 660 -14.85 -24.96 43.35
N SER A 661 -15.85 -25.81 43.07
CA SER A 661 -15.66 -27.13 42.49
C SER A 661 -15.06 -27.15 41.07
N GLU A 662 -15.21 -26.05 40.34
CA GLU A 662 -14.69 -25.87 38.98
C GLU A 662 -13.30 -25.23 38.96
N ILE A 663 -12.79 -24.72 40.08
CA ILE A 663 -11.48 -24.08 40.20
C ILE A 663 -10.43 -25.12 40.54
N LEU A 664 -9.26 -25.03 39.91
CA LEU A 664 -8.07 -25.82 40.16
C LEU A 664 -7.15 -25.09 41.14
N THR A 665 -6.75 -23.86 40.83
CA THR A 665 -5.85 -23.07 41.66
C THR A 665 -6.30 -21.62 41.78
N VAL A 666 -6.02 -21.03 42.97
CA VAL A 666 -6.10 -19.60 43.21
C VAL A 666 -4.74 -19.14 43.70
N LYS A 667 -4.15 -18.17 43.04
CA LYS A 667 -2.86 -17.58 43.38
C LYS A 667 -3.00 -16.08 43.57
N ILE A 668 -2.27 -15.50 44.52
CA ILE A 668 -2.39 -14.07 44.84
C ILE A 668 -1.01 -13.44 44.81
N VAL A 669 -0.94 -12.28 44.12
CA VAL A 669 0.22 -11.39 44.14
C VAL A 669 -0.16 -10.16 44.94
N LYS A 670 0.55 -9.96 46.05
CA LYS A 670 0.31 -8.87 47.01
C LYS A 670 1.55 -8.07 47.36
N ASN A 671 2.73 -8.50 46.86
CA ASN A 671 3.97 -7.76 47.02
C ASN A 671 3.99 -6.55 46.06
N ILE A 672 4.18 -5.34 46.61
CA ILE A 672 4.11 -4.06 45.89
C ILE A 672 5.11 -4.02 44.74
N ASN A 673 6.32 -4.57 44.92
CA ASN A 673 7.34 -4.55 43.86
C ASN A 673 6.94 -5.40 42.66
N LYS A 674 6.25 -6.54 42.87
CA LYS A 674 5.71 -7.37 41.79
C LYS A 674 4.53 -6.70 41.09
N LEU A 675 3.68 -5.98 41.85
CA LEU A 675 2.50 -5.29 41.34
C LEU A 675 2.84 -4.11 40.44
N GLN A 676 4.03 -3.53 40.56
CA GLN A 676 4.49 -2.41 39.69
C GLN A 676 4.45 -2.77 38.19
N ARG A 677 4.61 -4.04 37.85
CA ARG A 677 4.51 -4.53 36.46
C ARG A 677 3.14 -4.24 35.82
N PHE A 678 2.09 -4.20 36.59
CA PHE A 678 0.73 -3.92 36.16
C PHE A 678 0.34 -2.44 36.27
N GLY A 679 1.29 -1.56 36.65
CA GLY A 679 1.07 -0.13 36.83
C GLY A 679 -0.14 0.16 37.72
N ALA A 680 -0.96 1.14 37.33
CA ALA A 680 -2.16 1.51 38.06
C ALA A 680 -3.19 0.35 38.19
N MET A 681 -3.18 -0.62 37.27
CA MET A 681 -4.14 -1.76 37.28
C MET A 681 -3.88 -2.72 38.41
N GLY A 682 -2.61 -2.96 38.74
CA GLY A 682 -2.19 -3.88 39.78
C GLY A 682 -2.20 -3.33 41.20
N LYS A 683 -2.45 -2.01 41.38
CA LYS A 683 -2.34 -1.30 42.70
C LYS A 683 -3.12 -1.94 43.86
N ASN A 684 -4.19 -2.67 43.56
CA ASN A 684 -5.06 -3.31 44.53
C ASN A 684 -4.79 -4.83 44.71
N GLY A 685 -3.65 -5.33 44.21
CA GLY A 685 -3.32 -6.74 44.16
C GLY A 685 -3.82 -7.45 42.92
N VAL A 686 -3.23 -8.61 42.63
CA VAL A 686 -3.59 -9.46 41.49
C VAL A 686 -3.99 -10.84 42.00
N VAL A 687 -5.10 -11.37 41.49
CA VAL A 687 -5.63 -12.68 41.78
C VAL A 687 -5.65 -13.52 40.50
N LEU A 688 -4.85 -14.57 40.46
CA LEU A 688 -4.85 -15.48 39.31
C LEU A 688 -5.71 -16.70 39.66
N VAL A 689 -6.61 -17.04 38.76
CA VAL A 689 -7.51 -18.20 38.90
C VAL A 689 -7.33 -19.12 37.71
N GLN A 690 -7.13 -20.37 37.96
CA GLN A 690 -7.15 -21.42 36.94
C GLN A 690 -8.34 -22.31 37.18
N THR A 691 -9.20 -22.44 36.16
CA THR A 691 -10.35 -23.34 36.23
C THR A 691 -10.02 -24.71 35.62
N LYS A 692 -10.82 -25.73 35.95
CA LYS A 692 -10.71 -27.06 35.35
C LYS A 692 -11.13 -27.13 33.90
N LYS A 693 -11.98 -26.18 33.47
CA LYS A 693 -12.48 -26.03 32.10
C LYS A 693 -12.49 -24.55 31.74
N PRO A 694 -11.41 -24.05 31.13
CA PRO A 694 -11.32 -22.66 30.75
C PRO A 694 -12.44 -22.21 29.77
N ASP A 695 -13.12 -21.09 30.09
CA ASP A 695 -14.11 -20.42 29.28
C ASP A 695 -13.64 -18.98 28.96
N SER A 696 -12.47 -18.89 28.36
CA SER A 696 -11.84 -17.61 28.08
C SER A 696 -12.62 -16.76 27.08
N GLU A 697 -13.37 -17.37 26.17
CA GLU A 697 -14.19 -16.64 25.17
C GLU A 697 -15.34 -15.87 25.82
N ASN A 698 -16.07 -16.50 26.72
CA ASN A 698 -17.18 -15.84 27.42
C ASN A 698 -16.66 -14.75 28.36
N LEU A 699 -15.57 -15.04 29.08
CA LEU A 699 -14.95 -14.06 29.97
C LEU A 699 -14.41 -12.84 29.20
N THR A 700 -13.84 -13.02 28.01
CA THR A 700 -13.38 -11.92 27.15
C THR A 700 -14.54 -11.00 26.77
N LYS A 701 -15.72 -11.53 26.48
CA LYS A 701 -16.92 -10.75 26.17
C LYS A 701 -17.44 -9.93 27.37
N LEU A 702 -17.18 -10.40 28.58
CA LEU A 702 -17.61 -9.74 29.81
C LEU A 702 -16.55 -8.77 30.39
N SER A 703 -15.40 -8.69 29.78
CA SER A 703 -14.27 -7.89 30.22
C SER A 703 -13.99 -6.73 29.28
N ASN A 704 -13.32 -5.69 29.76
CA ASN A 704 -12.88 -4.55 28.94
C ASN A 704 -11.69 -4.96 28.08
N ILE A 705 -11.91 -5.84 27.12
CA ILE A 705 -10.88 -6.39 26.24
C ILE A 705 -11.25 -6.14 24.77
N ILE A 706 -10.28 -5.72 24.01
CA ILE A 706 -10.34 -5.62 22.55
C ILE A 706 -9.21 -6.41 21.94
N GLN A 707 -9.47 -7.03 20.79
CA GLN A 707 -8.43 -7.65 19.97
C GLN A 707 -7.73 -6.57 19.17
N VAL A 708 -6.42 -6.50 19.30
CA VAL A 708 -5.56 -5.60 18.52
C VAL A 708 -4.58 -6.42 17.70
N LYS A 709 -4.22 -5.88 16.55
CA LYS A 709 -3.26 -6.53 15.66
C LYS A 709 -1.92 -5.84 15.75
N GLY A 710 -0.90 -6.59 16.02
CA GLY A 710 0.49 -6.17 15.94
C GLY A 710 1.02 -6.23 14.52
N LEU A 711 2.33 -6.01 14.39
CA LEU A 711 3.01 -6.16 13.11
C LEU A 711 3.04 -7.63 12.69
N SER A 712 2.98 -7.83 11.39
CA SER A 712 3.25 -9.14 10.80
C SER A 712 4.72 -9.50 10.97
N LYS A 713 5.01 -10.65 11.59
CA LYS A 713 6.37 -11.14 11.77
C LYS A 713 6.87 -11.78 10.49
N PRO A 714 7.95 -11.29 9.88
CA PRO A 714 8.50 -11.92 8.68
C PRO A 714 9.10 -13.29 9.02
N PHE A 715 8.96 -14.22 8.08
CA PHE A 715 9.67 -15.49 8.11
C PHE A 715 10.33 -15.78 6.76
N GLU A 716 11.40 -16.57 6.78
CA GLU A 716 12.18 -16.85 5.59
C GLU A 716 11.47 -17.86 4.68
N PHE A 717 11.56 -17.61 3.38
CA PHE A 717 11.19 -18.60 2.38
C PHE A 717 12.16 -19.79 2.43
N ARG A 718 11.63 -21.00 2.49
CA ARG A 718 12.43 -22.23 2.56
C ARG A 718 12.25 -23.06 1.30
N SER A 719 13.35 -23.41 0.69
CA SER A 719 13.42 -24.41 -0.39
C SER A 719 13.96 -25.74 0.12
N PRO A 720 13.56 -26.87 -0.44
CA PRO A 720 14.19 -28.16 -0.18
C PRO A 720 15.68 -28.12 -0.48
N ASP A 721 16.48 -28.80 0.32
CA ASP A 721 17.90 -29.03 0.10
C ASP A 721 18.14 -30.51 -0.20
N TYR A 722 18.50 -30.80 -1.44
CA TYR A 722 18.77 -32.18 -1.89
C TYR A 722 20.25 -32.61 -1.75
N SER A 723 21.12 -31.74 -1.23
CA SER A 723 22.49 -32.14 -0.86
C SER A 723 22.48 -33.10 0.35
N VAL A 724 21.47 -32.99 1.21
CA VAL A 724 21.25 -33.87 2.35
C VAL A 724 20.35 -35.03 1.90
N LYS A 725 20.72 -36.28 2.22
CA LYS A 725 19.88 -37.46 1.92
C LYS A 725 18.52 -37.34 2.63
N SER A 726 17.58 -36.66 1.96
CA SER A 726 16.19 -36.58 2.37
C SER A 726 15.38 -37.74 1.73
N ASN A 727 14.15 -37.96 2.20
CA ASN A 727 13.28 -38.98 1.65
C ASN A 727 12.91 -38.66 0.19
N THR A 728 13.74 -39.17 -0.74
CA THR A 728 13.65 -38.90 -2.19
C THR A 728 12.40 -39.48 -2.84
N ARG A 729 11.56 -40.21 -2.10
CA ARG A 729 10.33 -40.84 -2.61
C ARG A 729 9.14 -39.84 -2.66
N ILE A 730 9.21 -38.76 -1.96
CA ILE A 730 8.13 -37.76 -1.96
C ILE A 730 8.30 -36.86 -3.18
N PRO A 731 7.31 -36.75 -4.07
CA PRO A 731 7.37 -35.84 -5.20
C PRO A 731 7.45 -34.39 -4.76
N ASP A 732 8.30 -33.60 -5.39
CA ASP A 732 8.48 -32.18 -5.13
C ASP A 732 7.84 -31.35 -6.25
N PHE A 733 6.66 -30.79 -5.96
CA PHE A 733 5.94 -29.91 -6.87
C PHE A 733 5.79 -28.54 -6.21
N ARG A 734 6.40 -27.51 -6.80
CA ARG A 734 6.40 -26.14 -6.29
C ARG A 734 6.05 -25.13 -7.36
N SER A 735 5.26 -24.13 -7.01
CA SER A 735 4.99 -22.97 -7.89
C SER A 735 6.14 -21.97 -7.86
N THR A 736 6.61 -21.62 -6.65
CA THR A 736 7.82 -20.80 -6.41
C THR A 736 8.94 -21.74 -5.97
N LEU A 737 10.05 -21.74 -6.69
CA LEU A 737 11.22 -22.58 -6.41
C LEU A 737 12.23 -21.86 -5.54
N TYR A 738 12.37 -20.54 -5.74
CA TYR A 738 13.30 -19.68 -5.01
C TYR A 738 12.70 -18.30 -4.79
N TRP A 739 12.96 -17.73 -3.62
CA TRP A 739 12.61 -16.37 -3.27
C TRP A 739 13.68 -15.79 -2.35
N ASN A 740 14.25 -14.66 -2.74
CA ASN A 740 15.23 -13.94 -1.93
C ASN A 740 15.08 -12.44 -2.15
N THR A 741 15.00 -11.68 -1.08
CA THR A 741 14.70 -10.24 -1.12
C THR A 741 15.93 -9.35 -0.94
N SER A 742 17.13 -9.92 -0.76
CA SER A 742 18.31 -9.15 -0.36
C SER A 742 19.63 -9.68 -0.95
N LEU A 743 19.59 -10.13 -2.20
CA LEU A 743 20.81 -10.45 -2.94
C LEU A 743 21.57 -9.16 -3.29
N LYS A 744 22.87 -9.12 -3.02
CA LYS A 744 23.70 -7.94 -3.28
C LYS A 744 24.76 -8.25 -4.31
N THR A 745 24.87 -7.39 -5.32
CA THR A 745 26.00 -7.45 -6.26
C THR A 745 27.28 -6.95 -5.58
N ASP A 746 28.41 -7.55 -5.97
CA ASP A 746 29.74 -7.14 -5.53
C ASP A 746 30.24 -5.89 -6.29
N SER A 747 31.46 -5.43 -6.01
CA SER A 747 32.09 -4.29 -6.68
C SER A 747 32.32 -4.48 -8.20
N ARG A 748 32.13 -5.70 -8.71
CA ARG A 748 32.15 -6.03 -10.14
C ARG A 748 30.74 -6.11 -10.72
N GLY A 749 29.71 -5.70 -9.96
CA GLY A 749 28.32 -5.76 -10.35
C GLY A 749 27.74 -7.19 -10.42
N LYS A 750 28.39 -8.18 -9.77
CA LYS A 750 28.03 -9.60 -9.88
C LYS A 750 27.42 -10.15 -8.60
N VAL A 751 26.43 -11.03 -8.74
CA VAL A 751 25.93 -11.88 -7.68
C VAL A 751 25.54 -13.25 -8.27
N SER A 752 25.76 -14.30 -7.48
CA SER A 752 25.31 -15.65 -7.81
C SER A 752 24.41 -16.21 -6.72
N PHE A 753 23.43 -16.99 -7.12
CA PHE A 753 22.59 -17.75 -6.21
C PHE A 753 22.31 -19.13 -6.79
N SER A 754 21.87 -20.05 -5.95
CA SER A 754 21.51 -21.40 -6.37
C SER A 754 20.22 -21.87 -5.73
N PHE A 755 19.52 -22.75 -6.42
CA PHE A 755 18.33 -23.43 -5.94
C PHE A 755 18.23 -24.82 -6.57
N TYR A 756 17.36 -25.66 -6.04
CA TYR A 756 17.08 -26.97 -6.62
C TYR A 756 15.84 -26.91 -7.51
N ALA A 757 15.95 -27.49 -8.73
CA ALA A 757 14.78 -27.74 -9.57
C ALA A 757 13.76 -28.61 -8.84
N SER A 758 12.48 -28.52 -9.18
CA SER A 758 11.43 -29.41 -8.71
C SER A 758 11.38 -30.69 -9.59
N ASP A 759 10.41 -31.55 -9.31
CA ASP A 759 10.14 -32.72 -10.20
C ASP A 759 9.35 -32.33 -11.46
N ASP A 760 8.92 -31.06 -11.58
CA ASP A 760 8.28 -30.54 -12.77
C ASP A 760 9.28 -30.31 -13.90
N ILE A 761 8.89 -30.76 -15.11
CA ILE A 761 9.67 -30.57 -16.35
C ILE A 761 9.13 -29.32 -17.08
N GLY A 762 10.02 -28.50 -17.65
CA GLY A 762 9.71 -27.38 -18.50
C GLY A 762 10.37 -26.09 -18.05
N PRO A 763 10.00 -24.94 -18.63
CA PRO A 763 10.64 -23.67 -18.32
C PRO A 763 10.32 -23.18 -16.92
N LEU A 764 11.37 -22.78 -16.21
CA LEU A 764 11.29 -21.94 -15.03
C LEU A 764 11.52 -20.50 -15.44
N GLU A 765 10.90 -19.56 -14.77
CA GLU A 765 11.06 -18.13 -14.98
C GLU A 765 11.78 -17.49 -13.80
N VAL A 766 12.88 -16.84 -14.07
CA VAL A 766 13.65 -16.05 -13.09
C VAL A 766 13.23 -14.59 -13.26
N LYS A 767 12.57 -14.01 -12.27
CA LYS A 767 12.20 -12.58 -12.20
C LYS A 767 13.07 -11.85 -11.20
N LEU A 768 13.58 -10.70 -11.61
CA LEU A 768 14.47 -9.86 -10.82
C LEU A 768 13.93 -8.44 -10.77
N GLU A 769 13.96 -7.83 -9.61
CA GLU A 769 13.67 -6.40 -9.45
C GLU A 769 14.64 -5.75 -8.47
N GLY A 770 14.87 -4.46 -8.64
CA GLY A 770 15.67 -3.67 -7.71
C GLY A 770 15.60 -2.18 -7.99
N ILE A 771 16.19 -1.43 -7.09
CA ILE A 771 16.34 0.03 -7.19
C ILE A 771 17.79 0.35 -6.82
N THR A 772 18.49 1.06 -7.71
CA THR A 772 19.86 1.50 -7.42
C THR A 772 19.89 2.56 -6.32
N SER A 773 21.04 2.80 -5.71
CA SER A 773 21.24 3.88 -4.73
C SER A 773 20.93 5.29 -5.30
N LYS A 774 20.95 5.44 -6.62
CA LYS A 774 20.55 6.68 -7.33
C LYS A 774 19.04 6.79 -7.57
N GLY A 775 18.24 5.79 -7.16
CA GLY A 775 16.78 5.78 -7.38
C GLY A 775 16.34 5.27 -8.75
N ASN A 776 17.20 4.59 -9.51
CA ASN A 776 16.83 4.02 -10.80
C ASN A 776 16.22 2.62 -10.58
N PRO A 777 14.94 2.43 -10.84
CA PRO A 777 14.30 1.11 -10.77
C PRO A 777 14.70 0.28 -11.99
N PHE A 778 14.83 -1.01 -11.80
CA PHE A 778 15.17 -1.95 -12.87
C PHE A 778 14.55 -3.33 -12.63
N SER A 779 14.31 -4.06 -13.71
CA SER A 779 13.84 -5.44 -13.68
C SER A 779 14.45 -6.25 -14.82
N ALA A 780 14.49 -7.55 -14.66
CA ALA A 780 14.86 -8.47 -15.71
C ALA A 780 14.12 -9.81 -15.53
N GLU A 781 13.93 -10.49 -16.66
CA GLU A 781 13.37 -11.84 -16.72
C GLU A 781 14.28 -12.74 -17.53
N SER A 782 14.40 -14.00 -17.10
CA SER A 782 15.16 -15.02 -17.79
C SER A 782 14.49 -16.39 -17.64
N LYS A 783 14.74 -17.29 -18.58
CA LYS A 783 14.18 -18.65 -18.55
C LYS A 783 15.26 -19.69 -18.34
N VAL A 784 14.92 -20.70 -17.55
CA VAL A 784 15.76 -21.87 -17.25
C VAL A 784 14.98 -23.13 -17.63
N GLU A 785 15.56 -23.98 -18.46
CA GLU A 785 14.89 -25.20 -18.91
C GLU A 785 15.19 -26.39 -18.01
N VAL A 786 14.13 -27.08 -17.57
CA VAL A 786 14.22 -28.38 -16.88
C VAL A 786 13.72 -29.46 -17.81
N VAL A 787 14.56 -30.44 -18.09
CA VAL A 787 14.29 -31.51 -19.08
C VAL A 787 14.41 -32.88 -18.43
N PHE A 788 13.70 -33.86 -18.98
CA PHE A 788 13.85 -35.28 -18.61
C PHE A 788 14.83 -35.94 -19.58
N GLU A 789 15.86 -36.61 -19.04
CA GLU A 789 16.71 -37.41 -19.88
C GLU A 789 15.91 -38.57 -20.46
N ARG A 790 15.73 -38.61 -21.78
CA ARG A 790 15.31 -39.84 -22.42
C ARG A 790 16.48 -40.82 -22.29
N PHE A 791 16.30 -41.87 -21.49
CA PHE A 791 17.22 -42.98 -21.55
C PHE A 791 17.39 -43.39 -23.04
N LYS A 792 18.56 -43.16 -23.62
CA LYS A 792 18.93 -43.78 -24.89
C LYS A 792 19.10 -45.27 -24.56
N ASN A 793 18.07 -46.08 -24.90
CA ASN A 793 18.20 -47.53 -24.95
C ASN A 793 19.22 -47.92 -26.02
#